data_1ccc781a8fe998f6a06938e8bc00a096
#
_entry.id   1ccc781a8fe998f6a06938e8bc00a096
#
_cell.length_a   1.000
_cell.length_b   1.000
_cell.length_c   1.000
_cell.angle_alpha   90.00
_cell.angle_beta   90.00
_cell.angle_gamma   90.00
#
_symmetry.space_group_name_H-M   'P 1'
#
loop_
_entity.id
_entity.type
_entity.pdbx_description
1 polymer ?
#
loop_
_entity_poly.entity_id
_entity_poly.type
_entity_poly.pdbx_seq_one_letter_code
_entity_poly.pdbx_strand_id
1 'polypeptide(L)'
;MYHKPTLVAVCLLALSGMAYGQTDSATPDSMLVGEAKQAATTFIFDEDQLGEDDDAAKATTLVSNQNDPYLKEVGYTFSAMRFKVRAYDSQYSGNYFNGVKLNNVENGRFSFSGMTGGLNDVVRNQEGLMSFDRNDWGYLSMGGGTNTNLRASSYRAGHKIGLAGTNRNYKIRAQYTYASGLNKHGWAFVGALAYRWANEGAIEGTFYNAFSYMFGFEKVFNEKHRLSFNTWGAPTERGQQGAATEEAYWLANSHYYNPYWGLQDGKVRNSRVVTEFSPTGLLTWDFTPNKSSKLTTTLAVTYMMYGSTALSYNNAYNPMPTYYKNMPSSVLNMYDADAPFPNAGSTWNTYPGLMDQYNDLKDMWSTAAGRQVQWDKLYAQNIANNQYGKDALYYLEERHNDQLAFRLASVWSQDIKGDQHLNVGVHVNSTKGMHYKTMKDMLGADQFHDYDSYSISDYGYNSPQVQNDLDNPDRKIGVGDRFGYDYNVYVSKFQGFANYSIVKGGFAAVIGGDIEGTGMEREGLMRNGRAADFSKGKSGQAWFLGGGGKLQLSYTTGNHTFAIAGGYESQAPTSYNSFVAARIHNNFVNNLKNEQILTAQASWQWRFGPVSGKFTGYFTKNWDVTQQSVAYLDPIGSNAAGSDRFSYLTMTGVEKRFYGFEGAITWKIIDNLKLNVLGTYGEAKYFGNPLAQLAYEGDNPTVTAAMNKWVNPVNAANTQPLRVIYNGMRVGSTPLTAVSIGLDYNINGWYFEVRGNYYDRVYIEASPYTRLGSVLDANGSEAGRLNKDYFVYDPSQVVIAGEGNVFQQAEAKGGNVYDTNGNLLASYAPGQEKAKGGWIFDFSIGHQFRLNRGRVLNVNLQINNFTNNTNLKTGGYEQNRTKENSQYVFKKNSFYWYANALNAFLNVNLRF
;
A
#
# COMPACT_ATOMS: atom_id res chain seq x y z
N MET A 1 -26.88 11.42 14.17
CA MET A 1 -27.73 10.72 15.14
C MET A 1 -26.87 10.13 16.23
N TYR A 2 -26.97 10.67 17.42
CA TYR A 2 -26.13 10.28 18.56
C TYR A 2 -26.82 9.20 19.38
N HIS A 3 -26.26 7.98 19.43
CA HIS A 3 -26.48 7.01 20.50
C HIS A 3 -25.36 5.96 20.49
N LYS A 4 -24.28 6.17 21.23
CA LYS A 4 -23.26 5.11 21.35
C LYS A 4 -22.33 5.13 22.57
N PRO A 5 -22.75 5.46 23.81
CA PRO A 5 -21.96 5.01 24.94
C PRO A 5 -22.49 3.72 25.61
N THR A 6 -23.66 3.22 25.20
CA THR A 6 -24.34 2.15 25.96
C THR A 6 -23.79 0.73 25.68
N LEU A 7 -23.15 0.50 24.55
CA LEU A 7 -22.69 -0.86 24.19
C LEU A 7 -21.44 -1.30 24.99
N VAL A 8 -20.53 -0.39 25.29
CA VAL A 8 -19.33 -0.69 26.08
C VAL A 8 -19.66 -1.01 27.55
N ALA A 9 -20.67 -0.34 28.09
CA ALA A 9 -21.15 -0.60 29.46
C ALA A 9 -21.86 -1.95 29.58
N VAL A 10 -22.60 -2.37 28.55
CA VAL A 10 -23.30 -3.67 28.52
C VAL A 10 -22.31 -4.84 28.43
N CYS A 11 -21.22 -4.69 27.68
CA CYS A 11 -20.17 -5.72 27.61
C CYS A 11 -19.43 -5.89 28.95
N LEU A 12 -19.27 -4.82 29.72
CA LEU A 12 -18.61 -4.89 31.03
C LEU A 12 -19.51 -5.48 32.13
N LEU A 13 -20.83 -5.28 32.04
CA LEU A 13 -21.79 -5.81 33.01
C LEU A 13 -22.15 -7.28 32.78
N ALA A 14 -22.09 -7.78 31.55
CA ALA A 14 -22.31 -9.21 31.26
C ALA A 14 -21.17 -10.13 31.77
N LEU A 15 -20.01 -9.58 32.10
CA LEU A 15 -18.81 -10.32 32.56
C LEU A 15 -18.79 -10.62 34.07
N SER A 16 -19.68 -10.02 34.86
CA SER A 16 -19.71 -10.23 36.32
C SER A 16 -20.40 -11.53 36.76
N GLY A 17 -21.06 -12.25 35.87
CA GLY A 17 -21.89 -13.44 36.20
C GLY A 17 -21.29 -14.82 35.91
N MET A 18 -20.13 -14.93 35.28
CA MET A 18 -19.61 -16.23 34.80
C MET A 18 -18.25 -16.63 35.38
N ALA A 19 -18.02 -16.44 36.67
CA ALA A 19 -16.78 -16.86 37.32
C ALA A 19 -17.00 -18.12 38.15
N TYR A 20 -17.24 -19.28 37.58
CA TYR A 20 -17.13 -20.56 38.26
C TYR A 20 -16.34 -21.61 37.47
N GLY A 21 -15.18 -21.92 37.99
CA GLY A 21 -14.55 -23.23 38.09
C GLY A 21 -13.98 -23.90 36.85
N GLN A 22 -12.67 -23.95 36.76
CA GLN A 22 -12.01 -25.21 36.37
C GLN A 22 -10.62 -25.37 37.00
N THR A 23 -10.32 -26.60 37.34
CA THR A 23 -9.19 -27.10 38.07
C THR A 23 -7.97 -27.36 37.19
N ASP A 24 -6.81 -27.24 37.82
CA ASP A 24 -5.44 -27.32 37.34
C ASP A 24 -5.09 -28.46 36.38
N SER A 25 -4.33 -28.12 35.31
CA SER A 25 -3.26 -28.98 34.84
C SER A 25 -1.98 -28.13 34.70
N ALA A 26 -0.96 -28.48 35.49
CA ALA A 26 0.32 -27.77 35.50
C ALA A 26 1.07 -27.91 34.18
N THR A 27 1.47 -26.80 33.61
CA THR A 27 2.41 -26.72 32.51
C THR A 27 3.78 -26.25 32.98
N PRO A 28 4.89 -26.76 32.45
CA PRO A 28 6.24 -26.45 32.91
C PRO A 28 6.61 -24.96 32.73
N ASP A 29 7.32 -24.43 33.71
CA ASP A 29 7.77 -23.03 33.83
C ASP A 29 8.53 -22.46 32.59
N SER A 30 9.13 -23.31 31.78
CA SER A 30 9.85 -22.90 30.57
C SER A 30 8.97 -22.35 29.42
N MET A 31 7.69 -22.79 29.35
CA MET A 31 6.73 -22.26 28.36
C MET A 31 6.24 -20.86 28.73
N LEU A 32 6.10 -20.56 30.02
CA LEU A 32 5.65 -19.25 30.50
C LEU A 32 6.67 -18.13 30.23
N VAL A 33 7.97 -18.44 30.27
CA VAL A 33 9.04 -17.48 29.94
C VAL A 33 9.09 -17.20 28.43
N GLY A 34 8.81 -18.23 27.60
CA GLY A 34 8.68 -18.08 26.15
C GLY A 34 7.47 -17.21 25.76
N GLU A 35 6.32 -17.41 26.41
CA GLU A 35 5.11 -16.63 26.18
C GLU A 35 5.21 -15.17 26.69
N ALA A 36 5.92 -14.92 27.78
CA ALA A 36 6.16 -13.55 28.24
C ALA A 36 7.07 -12.77 27.30
N LYS A 37 8.08 -13.42 26.71
CA LYS A 37 8.91 -12.83 25.64
C LYS A 37 8.14 -12.57 24.36
N GLN A 38 7.28 -13.52 23.95
CA GLN A 38 6.39 -13.34 22.81
C GLN A 38 5.37 -12.24 23.05
N ALA A 39 4.81 -12.15 24.26
CA ALA A 39 3.90 -11.08 24.64
C ALA A 39 4.59 -9.71 24.62
N ALA A 40 5.79 -9.57 25.14
CA ALA A 40 6.51 -8.29 25.15
C ALA A 40 6.84 -7.82 23.72
N THR A 41 7.29 -8.71 22.82
CA THR A 41 7.56 -8.39 21.42
C THR A 41 6.31 -8.23 20.55
N THR A 42 5.20 -8.86 20.91
CA THR A 42 3.96 -8.83 20.11
C THR A 42 3.07 -7.61 20.42
N PHE A 43 3.29 -6.91 21.55
CA PHE A 43 2.52 -5.72 21.91
C PHE A 43 2.86 -4.48 21.10
N ILE A 44 3.89 -4.53 20.33
CA ILE A 44 4.51 -3.42 19.68
C ILE A 44 3.95 -3.21 18.26
N PHE A 45 3.35 -4.24 17.67
CA PHE A 45 2.66 -4.12 16.39
C PHE A 45 1.24 -3.63 16.59
N ASP A 46 1.04 -2.41 16.21
CA ASP A 46 -0.25 -1.92 15.82
C ASP A 46 -0.30 -1.85 14.29
N GLU A 47 -1.31 -2.46 13.69
CA GLU A 47 -1.56 -2.45 12.24
C GLU A 47 -1.64 -1.02 11.71
N ASP A 48 -2.01 -0.06 12.56
CA ASP A 48 -2.07 1.36 12.24
C ASP A 48 -0.69 2.00 11.95
N GLN A 49 0.40 1.38 12.36
CA GLN A 49 1.75 1.79 11.97
C GLN A 49 2.11 1.34 10.55
N LEU A 50 1.36 0.39 10.02
CA LEU A 50 1.57 -0.14 8.68
C LEU A 50 0.96 0.73 7.59
N GLY A 51 0.37 1.86 7.98
CA GLY A 51 -0.20 2.86 7.10
C GLY A 51 -1.47 2.37 6.40
N GLU A 52 -2.60 2.92 6.78
CA GLU A 52 -3.92 2.60 6.26
C GLU A 52 -4.30 3.41 5.00
N ASP A 53 -3.39 4.22 4.48
CA ASP A 53 -3.61 4.92 3.20
C ASP A 53 -3.52 3.94 2.03
N ASP A 54 -4.29 4.16 0.96
CA ASP A 54 -4.25 3.34 -0.27
C ASP A 54 -2.82 3.19 -0.81
N ASP A 55 -1.97 4.19 -0.59
CA ASP A 55 -0.54 4.15 -0.90
C ASP A 55 0.30 3.42 0.16
N ALA A 56 -0.18 3.31 1.36
CA ALA A 56 0.52 2.66 2.48
C ALA A 56 0.24 1.16 2.57
N ALA A 57 -0.83 0.65 1.96
CA ALA A 57 -0.99 -0.79 1.67
C ALA A 57 0.19 -1.37 0.87
N LYS A 58 1.10 -0.51 0.41
CA LYS A 58 2.37 -0.87 -0.22
C LYS A 58 3.47 -1.27 0.77
N ALA A 59 3.33 -1.00 2.07
CA ALA A 59 4.31 -1.43 3.06
C ALA A 59 4.09 -2.89 3.44
N THR A 60 5.12 -3.70 3.30
CA THR A 60 5.07 -5.12 3.65
C THR A 60 5.71 -5.31 5.01
N THR A 61 4.96 -5.79 5.95
CA THR A 61 5.51 -6.23 7.22
C THR A 61 5.35 -7.73 7.36
N LEU A 62 6.45 -8.43 7.44
CA LEU A 62 6.46 -9.82 7.86
C LEU A 62 6.46 -9.82 9.39
N VAL A 63 5.29 -9.91 9.99
CA VAL A 63 5.17 -10.22 11.42
C VAL A 63 5.28 -11.73 11.57
N SER A 64 6.33 -12.23 12.18
CA SER A 64 6.54 -13.65 12.14
C SER A 64 7.18 -14.24 13.38
N ASN A 65 6.78 -15.47 13.66
CA ASN A 65 7.52 -16.42 14.48
C ASN A 65 8.68 -17.02 13.67
N GLN A 66 9.59 -16.20 13.20
CA GLN A 66 10.68 -16.68 12.35
C GLN A 66 11.89 -17.12 13.17
N ASN A 67 12.55 -18.13 12.65
CA ASN A 67 13.89 -18.53 13.13
C ASN A 67 14.98 -17.58 12.62
N ASP A 68 14.67 -16.74 11.64
CA ASP A 68 15.59 -15.73 11.11
C ASP A 68 15.64 -14.51 12.05
N PRO A 69 16.80 -14.22 12.66
CA PRO A 69 16.90 -13.13 13.65
C PRO A 69 16.67 -11.74 13.03
N TYR A 70 16.95 -11.54 11.74
CA TYR A 70 16.69 -10.27 11.06
C TYR A 70 15.22 -10.12 10.74
N LEU A 71 14.61 -11.09 10.08
CA LEU A 71 13.20 -11.02 9.67
C LEU A 71 12.24 -10.98 10.85
N LYS A 72 12.61 -11.58 11.97
CA LYS A 72 11.84 -11.55 13.21
C LYS A 72 11.65 -10.14 13.78
N GLU A 73 12.66 -9.29 13.65
CA GLU A 73 12.69 -7.97 14.28
C GLU A 73 12.42 -6.82 13.30
N VAL A 74 12.76 -7.03 12.00
CA VAL A 74 12.84 -5.94 11.02
C VAL A 74 11.54 -5.18 10.80
N GLY A 75 10.44 -5.89 10.67
CA GLY A 75 9.14 -5.28 10.39
C GLY A 75 8.70 -4.36 11.52
N TYR A 76 8.88 -4.82 12.76
CA TYR A 76 8.61 -4.04 13.94
C TYR A 76 9.56 -2.84 14.09
N THR A 77 10.86 -3.10 14.03
CA THR A 77 11.89 -2.10 14.33
C THR A 77 11.84 -0.92 13.36
N PHE A 78 11.57 -1.17 12.08
CA PHE A 78 11.58 -0.14 11.05
C PHE A 78 10.19 0.34 10.60
N SER A 79 9.13 0.00 11.33
CA SER A 79 7.74 0.34 10.98
C SER A 79 7.49 1.85 10.81
N ALA A 80 8.19 2.70 11.57
CA ALA A 80 8.05 4.16 11.51
C ALA A 80 8.34 4.77 10.12
N MET A 81 9.08 4.06 9.25
CA MET A 81 9.57 4.56 7.97
C MET A 81 8.94 3.88 6.75
N ARG A 82 7.76 3.26 6.86
CA ARG A 82 7.13 2.51 5.75
C ARG A 82 8.10 1.49 5.12
N PHE A 83 8.89 0.85 5.97
CA PHE A 83 9.95 -0.04 5.54
C PHE A 83 9.41 -1.26 4.80
N LYS A 84 10.01 -1.56 3.65
CA LYS A 84 9.74 -2.76 2.87
C LYS A 84 10.98 -3.66 2.88
N VAL A 85 10.82 -4.91 3.30
CA VAL A 85 11.91 -5.87 3.27
C VAL A 85 12.45 -5.98 1.85
N ARG A 86 13.76 -5.71 1.67
CA ARG A 86 14.44 -5.68 0.36
C ARG A 86 13.80 -4.73 -0.66
N ALA A 87 13.00 -3.76 -0.21
CA ALA A 87 12.19 -2.86 -1.04
C ALA A 87 11.17 -3.57 -1.96
N TYR A 88 10.79 -4.83 -1.68
CA TYR A 88 9.80 -5.55 -2.46
C TYR A 88 8.39 -4.98 -2.25
N ASP A 89 7.59 -4.97 -3.30
CA ASP A 89 6.17 -4.60 -3.20
C ASP A 89 5.39 -5.70 -2.45
N SER A 90 4.38 -5.30 -1.67
CA SER A 90 3.54 -6.23 -0.89
C SER A 90 2.75 -7.24 -1.72
N GLN A 91 2.54 -6.96 -3.01
CA GLN A 91 1.90 -7.91 -3.93
C GLN A 91 2.65 -9.26 -4.05
N TYR A 92 3.96 -9.26 -3.79
CA TYR A 92 4.81 -10.47 -3.83
C TYR A 92 4.84 -11.25 -2.52
N SER A 93 4.17 -10.76 -1.47
CA SER A 93 4.06 -11.44 -0.18
C SER A 93 2.72 -12.17 -0.05
N GLY A 94 2.76 -13.48 0.19
CA GLY A 94 1.55 -14.28 0.38
C GLY A 94 1.04 -14.22 1.82
N ASN A 95 -0.26 -13.98 2.01
CA ASN A 95 -0.91 -14.06 3.32
C ASN A 95 -1.89 -15.22 3.34
N TYR A 96 -1.53 -16.27 4.06
CA TYR A 96 -2.27 -17.52 4.14
C TYR A 96 -2.94 -17.66 5.50
N PHE A 97 -4.12 -18.28 5.50
CA PHE A 97 -4.88 -18.64 6.69
C PHE A 97 -5.28 -20.11 6.60
N ASN A 98 -4.80 -20.92 7.53
CA ASN A 98 -4.93 -22.39 7.46
C ASN A 98 -4.54 -22.96 6.09
N GLY A 99 -3.51 -22.37 5.44
CA GLY A 99 -3.00 -22.83 4.14
C GLY A 99 -3.71 -22.26 2.90
N VAL A 100 -4.76 -21.46 3.01
CA VAL A 100 -5.40 -20.79 1.86
C VAL A 100 -4.95 -19.33 1.76
N LYS A 101 -4.53 -18.89 0.57
CA LYS A 101 -4.06 -17.51 0.30
C LYS A 101 -5.24 -16.55 0.22
N LEU A 102 -5.24 -15.46 1.01
CA LEU A 102 -6.31 -14.48 1.07
C LEU A 102 -6.00 -13.12 0.42
N ASN A 103 -4.85 -12.96 -0.21
CA ASN A 103 -4.53 -11.74 -0.94
C ASN A 103 -5.63 -11.41 -1.97
N ASN A 104 -5.87 -10.12 -2.18
CA ASN A 104 -6.72 -9.64 -3.26
C ASN A 104 -6.07 -10.00 -4.60
N VAL A 105 -6.77 -10.70 -5.48
CA VAL A 105 -6.18 -11.20 -6.74
C VAL A 105 -6.05 -10.13 -7.81
N GLU A 106 -6.82 -9.03 -7.74
CA GLU A 106 -6.77 -7.97 -8.72
C GLU A 106 -5.49 -7.13 -8.60
N ASN A 107 -4.99 -6.92 -7.38
CA ASN A 107 -3.78 -6.11 -7.12
C ASN A 107 -2.66 -6.87 -6.39
N GLY A 108 -2.87 -8.13 -6.02
CA GLY A 108 -1.91 -8.99 -5.33
C GLY A 108 -1.71 -8.70 -3.84
N ARG A 109 -2.33 -7.66 -3.26
CA ARG A 109 -2.07 -7.18 -1.90
C ARG A 109 -3.04 -7.74 -0.86
N PHE A 110 -2.68 -7.59 0.42
CA PHE A 110 -3.51 -7.95 1.56
C PHE A 110 -3.71 -6.73 2.47
N SER A 111 -4.96 -6.39 2.78
CA SER A 111 -5.32 -5.33 3.73
C SER A 111 -5.49 -5.92 5.12
N PHE A 112 -4.54 -5.70 6.01
CA PHE A 112 -4.64 -6.16 7.41
C PHE A 112 -5.79 -5.46 8.15
N SER A 113 -5.95 -4.16 7.98
CA SER A 113 -7.00 -3.39 8.63
C SER A 113 -8.40 -3.84 8.22
N GLY A 114 -8.63 -4.01 6.91
CA GLY A 114 -9.92 -4.43 6.39
C GLY A 114 -10.26 -5.90 6.63
N MET A 115 -9.23 -6.77 6.71
CA MET A 115 -9.42 -8.21 6.88
C MET A 115 -9.45 -8.64 8.34
N THR A 116 -8.49 -8.21 9.15
CA THR A 116 -8.31 -8.69 10.52
C THR A 116 -8.56 -7.63 11.59
N GLY A 117 -8.41 -6.36 11.23
CA GLY A 117 -8.66 -5.24 12.13
C GLY A 117 -7.91 -5.37 13.46
N GLY A 118 -8.61 -5.13 14.56
CA GLY A 118 -8.05 -5.20 15.92
C GLY A 118 -7.91 -6.59 16.52
N LEU A 119 -8.03 -7.67 15.74
CA LEU A 119 -8.02 -9.07 16.21
C LEU A 119 -6.61 -9.61 16.48
N ASN A 120 -5.68 -8.77 16.91
CA ASN A 120 -4.26 -9.12 17.12
C ASN A 120 -4.04 -10.38 17.98
N ASP A 121 -4.92 -10.67 18.93
CA ASP A 121 -4.77 -11.84 19.79
C ASP A 121 -5.01 -13.17 19.10
N VAL A 122 -5.89 -13.20 18.10
CA VAL A 122 -6.23 -14.44 17.38
C VAL A 122 -5.43 -14.63 16.10
N VAL A 123 -4.90 -13.56 15.50
CA VAL A 123 -4.03 -13.65 14.31
C VAL A 123 -2.54 -13.78 14.62
N ARG A 124 -2.17 -13.94 15.89
CA ARG A 124 -0.77 -14.10 16.35
C ARG A 124 -0.10 -15.40 15.96
N ASN A 125 -0.86 -16.47 15.85
CA ASN A 125 -0.33 -17.79 15.56
C ASN A 125 0.06 -17.87 14.09
N GLN A 126 1.09 -17.08 13.74
CA GLN A 126 1.60 -16.93 12.39
C GLN A 126 2.97 -17.57 12.27
N GLU A 127 3.17 -18.25 11.15
CA GLU A 127 4.46 -18.63 10.62
C GLU A 127 4.78 -17.70 9.46
N GLY A 128 5.93 -17.03 9.49
CA GLY A 128 6.39 -16.19 8.39
C GLY A 128 7.68 -16.73 7.81
N LEU A 129 7.77 -16.80 6.49
CA LEU A 129 8.87 -17.47 5.78
C LEU A 129 9.25 -16.65 4.54
N MET A 130 10.53 -16.69 4.19
CA MET A 130 11.02 -16.19 2.91
C MET A 130 10.84 -17.24 1.80
N SER A 131 11.05 -16.81 0.57
CA SER A 131 10.80 -17.60 -0.64
C SER A 131 11.39 -19.00 -0.62
N PHE A 132 12.58 -19.17 -0.05
CA PHE A 132 13.32 -20.43 -0.10
C PHE A 132 13.13 -21.33 1.11
N ASP A 133 12.47 -20.84 2.15
CA ASP A 133 12.27 -21.61 3.38
C ASP A 133 11.29 -22.77 3.15
N ARG A 134 11.52 -23.87 3.87
CA ARG A 134 10.59 -24.99 3.89
C ARG A 134 9.25 -24.56 4.47
N ASN A 135 8.16 -24.87 3.79
CA ASN A 135 6.81 -24.68 4.27
C ASN A 135 5.87 -25.80 3.81
N ASP A 136 4.73 -25.93 4.49
CA ASP A 136 3.73 -26.97 4.25
C ASP A 136 2.42 -26.41 3.67
N TRP A 137 2.43 -25.22 3.08
CA TRP A 137 1.19 -24.53 2.71
C TRP A 137 1.19 -23.83 1.35
N GLY A 138 2.33 -23.69 0.67
CA GLY A 138 2.32 -23.06 -0.65
C GLY A 138 3.66 -22.97 -1.34
N TYR A 139 3.67 -22.45 -2.55
CA TYR A 139 4.86 -21.97 -3.23
C TYR A 139 4.96 -20.46 -2.97
N LEU A 140 6.08 -20.02 -2.42
CA LEU A 140 6.28 -18.62 -2.02
C LEU A 140 7.08 -17.87 -3.08
N SER A 141 6.58 -16.72 -3.52
CA SER A 141 7.26 -15.78 -4.40
C SER A 141 8.37 -15.00 -3.66
N MET A 142 9.05 -14.09 -4.36
CA MET A 142 10.22 -13.36 -3.85
C MET A 142 10.01 -12.67 -2.50
N GLY A 143 8.80 -12.21 -2.22
CA GLY A 143 8.43 -11.55 -0.96
C GLY A 143 8.13 -12.49 0.20
N GLY A 144 8.19 -13.83 -0.03
CA GLY A 144 7.83 -14.81 1.00
C GLY A 144 6.35 -14.82 1.35
N GLY A 145 6.03 -15.13 2.58
CA GLY A 145 4.64 -15.13 3.05
C GLY A 145 4.48 -15.49 4.52
N THR A 146 3.25 -15.33 4.99
CA THR A 146 2.82 -15.71 6.34
C THR A 146 1.67 -16.70 6.27
N ASN A 147 1.59 -17.61 7.22
CA ASN A 147 0.45 -18.50 7.40
C ASN A 147 -0.07 -18.41 8.84
N THR A 148 -1.32 -17.99 8.98
CA THR A 148 -1.99 -17.86 10.28
C THR A 148 -2.80 -19.11 10.57
N ASN A 149 -2.55 -19.75 11.71
CA ASN A 149 -3.32 -20.89 12.17
C ASN A 149 -4.51 -20.41 13.03
N LEU A 150 -5.73 -20.60 12.53
CA LEU A 150 -6.98 -20.21 13.18
C LEU A 150 -7.74 -21.37 13.83
N ARG A 151 -7.15 -22.56 13.92
CA ARG A 151 -7.82 -23.71 14.57
C ARG A 151 -8.08 -23.42 16.04
N ALA A 152 -9.32 -23.65 16.50
CA ALA A 152 -9.74 -23.26 17.85
C ALA A 152 -8.93 -23.96 18.96
N SER A 153 -8.46 -25.19 18.72
CA SER A 153 -7.61 -25.93 19.68
C SER A 153 -6.17 -25.39 19.78
N SER A 154 -5.73 -24.53 18.84
CA SER A 154 -4.38 -23.94 18.89
C SER A 154 -4.26 -22.77 19.88
N TYR A 155 -5.41 -22.27 20.36
CA TYR A 155 -5.43 -21.20 21.35
C TYR A 155 -5.39 -21.76 22.77
N ARG A 156 -4.63 -21.10 23.62
CA ARG A 156 -4.58 -21.43 25.04
C ARG A 156 -5.92 -21.13 25.71
N ALA A 157 -6.48 -22.13 26.43
CA ALA A 157 -7.73 -22.00 27.13
C ALA A 157 -7.71 -20.86 28.17
N GLY A 158 -8.84 -20.20 28.32
CA GLY A 158 -9.06 -19.11 29.28
C GLY A 158 -9.59 -17.85 28.62
N HIS A 159 -9.62 -16.80 29.38
CA HIS A 159 -10.09 -15.48 28.99
C HIS A 159 -8.93 -14.50 28.94
N LYS A 160 -8.98 -13.56 28.00
CA LYS A 160 -8.04 -12.44 27.93
C LYS A 160 -8.82 -11.15 27.68
N ILE A 161 -8.56 -10.14 28.50
CA ILE A 161 -9.05 -8.78 28.31
C ILE A 161 -7.84 -7.89 28.06
N GLY A 162 -7.91 -7.08 27.02
CA GLY A 162 -6.89 -6.10 26.68
C GLY A 162 -7.48 -4.70 26.57
N LEU A 163 -6.82 -3.73 27.18
CA LEU A 163 -7.14 -2.30 27.05
C LEU A 163 -5.88 -1.57 26.62
N ALA A 164 -6.00 -0.68 25.65
CA ALA A 164 -4.89 0.17 25.24
C ALA A 164 -5.33 1.62 25.06
N GLY A 165 -4.45 2.54 25.42
CA GLY A 165 -4.56 3.97 25.17
C GLY A 165 -3.36 4.46 24.36
N THR A 166 -3.57 5.30 23.36
CA THR A 166 -2.52 5.79 22.47
C THR A 166 -2.88 7.16 21.88
N ASN A 167 -1.90 7.87 21.36
CA ASN A 167 -2.07 9.10 20.59
C ASN A 167 -1.72 8.90 19.09
N ARG A 168 -2.01 7.72 18.56
CA ARG A 168 -1.84 7.35 17.14
C ARG A 168 -3.15 7.55 16.35
N ASN A 169 -3.41 6.74 15.33
CA ASN A 169 -4.61 6.84 14.50
C ASN A 169 -5.91 6.63 15.30
N TYR A 170 -5.86 5.80 16.33
CA TYR A 170 -6.93 5.70 17.33
C TYR A 170 -6.44 6.09 18.73
N LYS A 171 -7.35 6.40 19.63
CA LYS A 171 -7.06 6.78 21.03
C LYS A 171 -7.24 5.62 22.01
N ILE A 172 -8.23 4.78 21.76
CA ILE A 172 -8.62 3.69 22.68
C ILE A 172 -8.80 2.40 21.88
N ARG A 173 -8.28 1.30 22.42
CA ARG A 173 -8.60 -0.06 22.00
C ARG A 173 -9.06 -0.88 23.18
N ALA A 174 -10.17 -1.60 23.03
CA ALA A 174 -10.63 -2.62 23.95
C ALA A 174 -10.74 -3.94 23.20
N GLN A 175 -10.29 -5.03 23.80
CA GLN A 175 -10.37 -6.37 23.21
C GLN A 175 -10.69 -7.43 24.25
N TYR A 176 -11.40 -8.46 23.82
CA TYR A 176 -11.71 -9.63 24.59
C TYR A 176 -11.54 -10.89 23.76
N THR A 177 -10.88 -11.90 24.32
CA THR A 177 -10.69 -13.20 23.68
C THR A 177 -11.01 -14.30 24.67
N TYR A 178 -11.79 -15.28 24.22
CA TYR A 178 -12.07 -16.52 24.94
C TYR A 178 -11.65 -17.71 24.10
N ALA A 179 -11.00 -18.68 24.71
CA ALA A 179 -10.74 -19.98 24.11
C ALA A 179 -11.08 -21.08 25.12
N SER A 180 -11.85 -22.09 24.66
CA SER A 180 -12.24 -23.20 25.56
C SER A 180 -11.12 -24.23 25.75
N GLY A 181 -10.13 -24.27 24.83
CA GLY A 181 -9.28 -25.43 24.66
C GLY A 181 -10.07 -26.65 24.13
N LEU A 182 -9.38 -27.74 23.88
CA LEU A 182 -9.99 -28.98 23.39
C LEU A 182 -10.61 -29.75 24.57
N ASN A 183 -11.92 -29.97 24.54
CA ASN A 183 -12.63 -30.72 25.60
C ASN A 183 -12.60 -32.24 25.35
N LYS A 184 -13.07 -33.02 26.34
CA LYS A 184 -13.10 -34.50 26.31
C LYS A 184 -13.94 -35.07 25.14
N HIS A 185 -14.86 -34.28 24.61
CA HIS A 185 -15.71 -34.67 23.48
C HIS A 185 -15.13 -34.24 22.14
N GLY A 186 -13.88 -33.75 22.10
CA GLY A 186 -13.19 -33.34 20.89
C GLY A 186 -13.67 -32.01 20.32
N TRP A 187 -14.31 -31.14 21.10
CA TRP A 187 -14.71 -29.78 20.68
C TRP A 187 -13.76 -28.73 21.25
N ALA A 188 -13.45 -27.73 20.43
CA ALA A 188 -12.80 -26.50 20.86
C ALA A 188 -13.54 -25.29 20.28
N PHE A 189 -13.58 -24.19 21.02
CA PHE A 189 -14.21 -22.93 20.63
C PHE A 189 -13.26 -21.78 20.87
N VAL A 190 -13.28 -20.77 20.00
CA VAL A 190 -12.60 -19.50 20.18
C VAL A 190 -13.53 -18.36 19.77
N GLY A 191 -13.52 -17.28 20.52
CA GLY A 191 -14.22 -16.05 20.20
C GLY A 191 -13.37 -14.86 20.55
N ALA A 192 -13.35 -13.86 19.70
CA ALA A 192 -12.64 -12.62 19.95
C ALA A 192 -13.46 -11.42 19.45
N LEU A 193 -13.41 -10.35 20.24
CA LEU A 193 -14.01 -9.06 19.92
C LEU A 193 -12.98 -7.97 20.17
N ALA A 194 -12.93 -6.97 19.29
CA ALA A 194 -12.10 -5.81 19.50
C ALA A 194 -12.81 -4.54 19.00
N TYR A 195 -12.55 -3.43 19.67
CA TYR A 195 -13.07 -2.13 19.29
C TYR A 195 -11.93 -1.10 19.38
N ARG A 196 -11.74 -0.34 18.30
CA ARG A 196 -10.79 0.76 18.23
C ARG A 196 -11.54 2.04 17.90
N TRP A 197 -11.20 3.13 18.58
CA TRP A 197 -11.92 4.37 18.43
C TRP A 197 -11.05 5.61 18.63
N ALA A 198 -11.27 6.62 17.80
CA ALA A 198 -10.88 8.01 17.99
C ALA A 198 -11.87 8.93 17.30
N ASN A 199 -12.26 9.99 17.98
CA ASN A 199 -12.97 11.11 17.34
C ASN A 199 -12.01 11.96 16.49
N GLU A 200 -10.73 11.93 16.83
CA GLU A 200 -9.62 12.54 16.13
C GLU A 200 -8.35 11.76 16.41
N GLY A 201 -7.62 11.36 15.37
CA GLY A 201 -6.35 10.69 15.46
C GLY A 201 -5.19 11.63 15.79
N ALA A 202 -3.95 11.17 15.56
CA ALA A 202 -2.75 12.00 15.68
C ALA A 202 -2.70 13.16 14.66
N ILE A 203 -3.39 13.00 13.54
CA ILE A 203 -3.47 13.97 12.44
C ILE A 203 -4.84 14.64 12.50
N GLU A 204 -4.85 15.97 12.39
CA GLU A 204 -6.07 16.76 12.42
C GLU A 204 -7.07 16.31 11.33
N GLY A 205 -8.36 16.29 11.69
CA GLY A 205 -9.45 15.93 10.80
C GLY A 205 -9.54 14.45 10.45
N THR A 206 -8.65 13.58 10.98
CA THR A 206 -8.80 12.14 10.90
C THR A 206 -9.65 11.62 12.05
N PHE A 207 -10.33 10.51 11.85
CA PHE A 207 -11.06 9.78 12.89
C PHE A 207 -10.97 8.29 12.63
N TYR A 208 -11.28 7.48 13.64
CA TYR A 208 -11.21 6.04 13.54
C TYR A 208 -12.34 5.38 14.31
N ASN A 209 -13.07 4.48 13.65
CA ASN A 209 -14.14 3.69 14.24
C ASN A 209 -14.12 2.29 13.66
N ALA A 210 -13.66 1.31 14.42
CA ALA A 210 -13.56 -0.06 13.94
C ALA A 210 -14.00 -1.05 15.02
N PHE A 211 -14.92 -1.92 14.65
CA PHE A 211 -15.31 -3.09 15.42
C PHE A 211 -14.81 -4.34 14.71
N SER A 212 -14.22 -5.28 15.44
CA SER A 212 -13.73 -6.53 14.86
C SER A 212 -14.25 -7.71 15.67
N TYR A 213 -14.59 -8.79 14.98
CA TYR A 213 -15.08 -10.02 15.59
C TYR A 213 -14.46 -11.25 14.94
N MET A 214 -14.28 -12.30 15.71
CA MET A 214 -13.95 -13.63 15.23
C MET A 214 -14.68 -14.68 16.08
N PHE A 215 -15.19 -15.70 15.40
CA PHE A 215 -15.72 -16.90 16.01
C PHE A 215 -15.16 -18.11 15.29
N GLY A 216 -14.70 -19.09 16.06
CA GLY A 216 -14.19 -20.34 15.53
C GLY A 216 -14.63 -21.52 16.39
N PHE A 217 -14.89 -22.63 15.74
CA PHE A 217 -15.08 -23.90 16.40
C PHE A 217 -14.36 -25.01 15.66
N GLU A 218 -13.99 -26.00 16.38
CA GLU A 218 -13.26 -27.16 15.90
C GLU A 218 -13.83 -28.42 16.48
N LYS A 219 -13.97 -29.46 15.63
CA LYS A 219 -14.34 -30.81 16.03
C LYS A 219 -13.27 -31.79 15.62
N VAL A 220 -12.66 -32.43 16.58
CA VAL A 220 -11.84 -33.63 16.41
C VAL A 220 -12.78 -34.85 16.51
N PHE A 221 -13.02 -35.51 15.39
CA PHE A 221 -13.91 -36.70 15.33
C PHE A 221 -13.18 -37.93 15.85
N ASN A 222 -11.92 -38.05 15.46
CA ASN A 222 -11.00 -39.13 15.86
C ASN A 222 -9.56 -38.71 15.57
N GLU A 223 -8.60 -39.59 15.74
CA GLU A 223 -7.18 -39.31 15.47
C GLU A 223 -6.87 -38.91 14.02
N LYS A 224 -7.76 -39.26 13.07
CA LYS A 224 -7.56 -39.05 11.63
C LYS A 224 -8.29 -37.82 11.09
N HIS A 225 -9.43 -37.45 11.65
CA HIS A 225 -10.29 -36.42 11.09
C HIS A 225 -10.56 -35.27 12.05
N ARG A 226 -10.27 -34.08 11.60
CA ARG A 226 -10.55 -32.83 12.28
C ARG A 226 -11.18 -31.84 11.30
N LEU A 227 -12.22 -31.14 11.76
CA LEU A 227 -12.91 -30.11 11.00
C LEU A 227 -12.92 -28.82 11.82
N SER A 228 -12.51 -27.72 11.21
CA SER A 228 -12.51 -26.39 11.83
C SER A 228 -13.28 -25.41 10.96
N PHE A 229 -14.12 -24.61 11.59
CA PHE A 229 -14.79 -23.48 10.94
C PHE A 229 -14.44 -22.20 11.67
N ASN A 230 -14.11 -21.16 10.93
CA ASN A 230 -13.83 -19.84 11.45
C ASN A 230 -14.57 -18.80 10.61
N THR A 231 -15.09 -17.76 11.27
CA THR A 231 -15.62 -16.57 10.59
C THR A 231 -15.17 -15.34 11.32
N TRP A 232 -14.80 -14.32 10.58
CA TRP A 232 -14.37 -13.04 11.14
C TRP A 232 -14.67 -11.88 10.19
N GLY A 233 -14.59 -10.67 10.73
CA GLY A 233 -14.72 -9.45 9.98
C GLY A 233 -14.35 -8.24 10.84
N ALA A 234 -14.03 -7.15 10.18
CA ALA A 234 -13.58 -5.91 10.81
C ALA A 234 -14.21 -4.68 10.13
N PRO A 235 -15.55 -4.42 10.32
CA PRO A 235 -16.14 -3.19 9.82
C PRO A 235 -15.40 -1.98 10.39
N THR A 236 -14.86 -1.17 9.47
CA THR A 236 -14.02 -0.01 9.78
C THR A 236 -14.50 1.19 9.00
N GLU A 237 -14.58 2.34 9.67
CA GLU A 237 -14.78 3.65 9.08
C GLU A 237 -13.73 4.61 9.60
N ARG A 238 -13.02 5.29 8.69
CA ARG A 238 -11.91 6.19 9.07
C ARG A 238 -11.77 7.37 8.12
N GLY A 239 -11.37 8.52 8.67
CA GLY A 239 -10.97 9.70 7.90
C GLY A 239 -9.48 9.58 7.52
N GLN A 240 -9.17 9.83 6.24
CA GLN A 240 -7.79 9.72 5.74
C GLN A 240 -7.00 11.03 5.90
N GLN A 241 -5.68 10.86 5.91
CA GLN A 241 -4.70 11.92 5.77
C GLN A 241 -4.21 12.00 4.32
N GLY A 242 -4.09 13.20 3.76
CA GLY A 242 -3.40 13.45 2.50
C GLY A 242 -1.96 13.88 2.71
N ALA A 243 -1.09 13.49 1.78
CA ALA A 243 0.22 14.11 1.66
C ALA A 243 0.08 15.57 1.20
N ALA A 244 1.06 16.40 1.49
CA ALA A 244 1.07 17.79 1.07
C ALA A 244 2.47 18.22 0.58
N THR A 245 2.55 19.39 -0.05
CA THR A 245 3.80 19.98 -0.51
C THR A 245 4.57 20.62 0.65
N GLU A 246 5.86 20.88 0.48
CA GLU A 246 6.66 21.64 1.45
C GLU A 246 6.07 23.03 1.71
N GLU A 247 5.55 23.70 0.68
CA GLU A 247 4.89 25.00 0.84
C GLU A 247 3.69 24.91 1.78
N ALA A 248 2.83 23.88 1.62
CA ALA A 248 1.67 23.68 2.48
C ALA A 248 2.07 23.41 3.93
N TYR A 249 3.09 22.57 4.14
CA TYR A 249 3.62 22.30 5.47
C TYR A 249 4.24 23.54 6.12
N TRP A 250 4.97 24.34 5.34
CA TRP A 250 5.55 25.59 5.80
C TRP A 250 4.47 26.62 6.18
N LEU A 251 3.46 26.83 5.33
CA LEU A 251 2.34 27.73 5.59
C LEU A 251 1.50 27.29 6.81
N ALA A 252 1.33 25.99 6.98
CA ALA A 252 0.64 25.42 8.13
C ALA A 252 1.50 25.41 9.41
N ASN A 253 2.81 25.68 9.30
CA ASN A 253 3.80 25.51 10.36
C ASN A 253 3.73 24.10 11.02
N SER A 254 3.44 23.08 10.22
CA SER A 254 3.31 21.70 10.72
C SER A 254 3.53 20.68 9.61
N HIS A 255 4.35 19.64 9.85
CA HIS A 255 4.51 18.50 8.97
C HIS A 255 3.33 17.50 9.05
N TYR A 256 2.33 17.76 9.89
CA TYR A 256 1.12 16.96 10.08
C TYR A 256 -0.13 17.63 9.52
N TYR A 257 0.03 18.64 8.68
CA TYR A 257 -1.07 19.26 7.95
C TYR A 257 -1.81 18.21 7.10
N ASN A 258 -3.14 18.23 7.17
CA ASN A 258 -4.01 17.36 6.40
C ASN A 258 -4.96 18.19 5.52
N PRO A 259 -4.87 18.08 4.17
CA PRO A 259 -5.71 18.86 3.27
C PRO A 259 -7.14 18.34 3.13
N TYR A 260 -7.48 17.16 3.66
CA TYR A 260 -8.73 16.45 3.36
C TYR A 260 -9.90 16.86 4.26
N TRP A 261 -9.71 17.67 5.26
CA TRP A 261 -10.79 18.06 6.16
C TRP A 261 -11.08 19.57 6.12
N GLY A 262 -12.22 19.97 6.66
CA GLY A 262 -12.63 21.35 6.87
C GLY A 262 -13.79 21.43 7.84
N LEU A 263 -14.26 22.64 8.10
CA LEU A 263 -15.44 22.86 8.95
C LEU A 263 -16.71 22.97 8.09
N GLN A 264 -17.75 22.27 8.53
CA GLN A 264 -19.12 22.40 8.05
C GLN A 264 -20.00 22.75 9.25
N ASP A 265 -20.65 23.90 9.26
CA ASP A 265 -21.41 24.41 10.43
C ASP A 265 -20.62 24.30 11.75
N GLY A 266 -19.32 24.64 11.70
CA GLY A 266 -18.38 24.54 12.82
C GLY A 266 -17.97 23.13 13.23
N LYS A 267 -18.37 22.07 12.52
CA LYS A 267 -18.00 20.66 12.79
C LYS A 267 -16.94 20.18 11.80
N VAL A 268 -16.00 19.40 12.31
CA VAL A 268 -14.97 18.76 11.47
C VAL A 268 -15.62 17.74 10.52
N ARG A 269 -15.33 17.90 9.22
CA ARG A 269 -15.72 16.97 8.17
C ARG A 269 -14.54 16.64 7.28
N ASN A 270 -14.26 15.35 7.13
CA ASN A 270 -13.22 14.85 6.23
C ASN A 270 -13.83 14.53 4.85
N SER A 271 -13.18 14.93 3.79
CA SER A 271 -13.62 14.67 2.41
C SER A 271 -13.23 13.29 1.88
N ARG A 272 -12.26 12.65 2.54
CA ARG A 272 -11.75 11.32 2.18
C ARG A 272 -11.99 10.36 3.34
N VAL A 273 -13.13 9.69 3.32
CA VAL A 273 -13.52 8.69 4.32
C VAL A 273 -13.48 7.32 3.68
N VAL A 274 -12.79 6.38 4.32
CA VAL A 274 -12.75 4.97 3.91
C VAL A 274 -13.69 4.16 4.78
N THR A 275 -14.51 3.35 4.12
CA THR A 275 -15.37 2.33 4.74
C THR A 275 -14.95 0.97 4.22
N GLU A 276 -14.54 0.08 5.11
CA GLU A 276 -14.11 -1.27 4.77
C GLU A 276 -14.86 -2.31 5.60
N PHE A 277 -15.23 -3.42 4.98
CA PHE A 277 -15.72 -4.60 5.67
C PHE A 277 -15.52 -5.85 4.82
N SER A 278 -14.75 -6.81 5.33
CA SER A 278 -14.38 -8.03 4.61
C SER A 278 -14.76 -9.28 5.40
N PRO A 279 -16.06 -9.57 5.62
CA PRO A 279 -16.47 -10.79 6.29
C PRO A 279 -15.95 -12.01 5.53
N THR A 280 -15.29 -12.89 6.28
CA THR A 280 -14.64 -14.09 5.75
C THR A 280 -15.13 -15.31 6.50
N GLY A 281 -15.48 -16.36 5.78
CA GLY A 281 -15.75 -17.70 6.28
C GLY A 281 -14.67 -18.67 5.82
N LEU A 282 -14.17 -19.50 6.72
CA LEU A 282 -13.08 -20.44 6.49
C LEU A 282 -13.46 -21.83 7.03
N LEU A 283 -13.51 -22.83 6.17
CA LEU A 283 -13.74 -24.22 6.56
C LEU A 283 -12.48 -25.03 6.26
N THR A 284 -11.88 -25.63 7.27
CA THR A 284 -10.65 -26.43 7.15
C THR A 284 -10.90 -27.86 7.59
N TRP A 285 -10.61 -28.83 6.72
CA TRP A 285 -10.56 -30.23 7.02
C TRP A 285 -9.12 -30.74 7.02
N ASP A 286 -8.69 -31.25 8.19
CA ASP A 286 -7.41 -31.94 8.34
C ASP A 286 -7.68 -33.46 8.37
N PHE A 287 -7.03 -34.19 7.48
CA PHE A 287 -7.04 -35.65 7.43
C PHE A 287 -5.64 -36.20 7.65
N THR A 288 -5.45 -36.95 8.72
CA THR A 288 -4.17 -37.55 9.13
C THR A 288 -4.30 -39.07 9.09
N PRO A 289 -4.14 -39.72 7.92
CA PRO A 289 -4.32 -41.17 7.79
C PRO A 289 -3.36 -41.96 8.67
N ASN A 290 -2.15 -41.45 8.87
CA ASN A 290 -1.09 -42.00 9.73
C ASN A 290 -0.20 -40.85 10.27
N LYS A 291 0.79 -41.18 11.09
CA LYS A 291 1.70 -40.19 11.74
C LYS A 291 2.61 -39.43 10.76
N SER A 292 2.82 -39.98 9.55
CA SER A 292 3.72 -39.41 8.54
C SER A 292 2.99 -38.65 7.43
N SER A 293 1.65 -38.67 7.41
CA SER A 293 0.90 -38.12 6.29
C SER A 293 -0.21 -37.22 6.79
N LYS A 294 -0.40 -36.10 6.14
CA LYS A 294 -1.46 -35.15 6.44
C LYS A 294 -1.99 -34.51 5.15
N LEU A 295 -3.33 -34.48 4.99
CA LEU A 295 -4.00 -33.63 4.01
C LEU A 295 -4.68 -32.49 4.74
N THR A 296 -4.42 -31.27 4.32
CA THR A 296 -5.15 -30.09 4.77
C THR A 296 -5.91 -29.52 3.60
N THR A 297 -7.25 -29.51 3.67
CA THR A 297 -8.11 -28.89 2.67
C THR A 297 -8.87 -27.74 3.32
N THR A 298 -8.73 -26.54 2.74
CA THR A 298 -9.35 -25.32 3.27
C THR A 298 -10.14 -24.63 2.17
N LEU A 299 -11.42 -24.34 2.46
CA LEU A 299 -12.30 -23.51 1.65
C LEU A 299 -12.49 -22.16 2.32
N ALA A 300 -12.32 -21.08 1.58
CA ALA A 300 -12.57 -19.72 2.04
C ALA A 300 -13.54 -18.98 1.13
N VAL A 301 -14.46 -18.24 1.74
CA VAL A 301 -15.36 -17.31 1.07
C VAL A 301 -15.19 -15.94 1.72
N THR A 302 -14.89 -14.94 0.91
CA THR A 302 -14.73 -13.55 1.37
C THR A 302 -15.63 -12.65 0.54
N TYR A 303 -16.42 -11.80 1.20
CA TYR A 303 -17.11 -10.70 0.55
C TYR A 303 -16.49 -9.38 1.05
N MET A 304 -15.62 -8.80 0.25
CA MET A 304 -14.98 -7.53 0.55
C MET A 304 -15.87 -6.39 0.09
N MET A 305 -16.17 -5.45 0.97
CA MET A 305 -16.80 -4.17 0.67
C MET A 305 -15.79 -3.07 0.98
N TYR A 306 -15.47 -2.27 -0.02
CA TYR A 306 -14.54 -1.15 0.12
C TYR A 306 -15.14 0.08 -0.53
N GLY A 307 -15.31 1.15 0.24
CA GLY A 307 -15.74 2.46 -0.21
C GLY A 307 -14.76 3.55 0.19
N SER A 308 -14.47 4.47 -0.70
CA SER A 308 -13.66 5.66 -0.40
C SER A 308 -14.31 6.90 -0.98
N THR A 309 -14.61 7.89 -0.11
CA THR A 309 -15.20 9.14 -0.57
C THR A 309 -14.18 10.04 -1.25
N ALA A 310 -14.64 10.90 -2.15
CA ALA A 310 -13.82 11.93 -2.78
C ALA A 310 -14.67 13.16 -3.06
N LEU A 311 -14.17 14.34 -2.65
CA LEU A 311 -14.75 15.62 -3.05
C LEU A 311 -14.44 15.86 -4.53
N SER A 312 -15.48 16.01 -5.33
CA SER A 312 -15.42 16.20 -6.76
C SER A 312 -16.10 17.50 -7.17
N TYR A 313 -15.83 17.96 -8.39
CA TYR A 313 -16.38 19.21 -8.91
C TYR A 313 -16.75 19.04 -10.40
N ASN A 314 -17.74 19.82 -10.84
CA ASN A 314 -18.26 19.80 -12.20
C ASN A 314 -18.25 21.22 -12.75
N ASN A 315 -17.42 21.49 -13.76
CA ASN A 315 -17.24 22.80 -14.37
C ASN A 315 -17.10 23.95 -13.34
N ALA A 316 -16.29 23.70 -12.32
CA ALA A 316 -16.02 24.61 -11.20
C ALA A 316 -14.53 24.56 -10.83
N TYR A 317 -14.09 25.48 -9.97
CA TYR A 317 -12.72 25.46 -9.46
C TYR A 317 -12.48 24.25 -8.55
N ASN A 318 -11.27 23.70 -8.63
CA ASN A 318 -10.88 22.58 -7.75
C ASN A 318 -10.94 23.04 -6.28
N PRO A 319 -11.76 22.39 -5.42
CA PRO A 319 -11.98 22.82 -4.04
C PRO A 319 -10.88 22.39 -3.06
N MET A 320 -9.88 21.61 -3.53
CA MET A 320 -8.82 21.10 -2.65
C MET A 320 -7.81 22.19 -2.30
N PRO A 321 -7.53 22.43 -1.00
CA PRO A 321 -6.62 23.50 -0.57
C PRO A 321 -5.21 23.39 -1.19
N THR A 322 -4.68 22.16 -1.29
CA THR A 322 -3.35 21.89 -1.85
C THR A 322 -3.31 21.77 -3.36
N TYR A 323 -4.42 22.06 -4.04
CA TYR A 323 -4.39 22.20 -5.49
C TYR A 323 -3.47 23.35 -5.88
N TYR A 324 -2.55 23.14 -6.81
CA TYR A 324 -1.47 24.09 -7.08
C TYR A 324 -1.95 25.53 -7.38
N LYS A 325 -3.12 25.71 -8.02
CA LYS A 325 -3.71 27.02 -8.29
C LYS A 325 -4.30 27.73 -7.05
N ASN A 326 -4.51 26.99 -5.96
CA ASN A 326 -4.98 27.53 -4.68
C ASN A 326 -3.83 27.86 -3.71
N MET A 327 -2.60 27.67 -4.14
CA MET A 327 -1.41 27.94 -3.34
C MET A 327 -0.87 29.36 -3.61
N PRO A 328 -0.31 30.07 -2.63
CA PRO A 328 0.29 31.39 -2.85
C PRO A 328 1.33 31.42 -3.95
N SER A 329 2.15 30.36 -4.06
CA SER A 329 3.17 30.27 -5.12
C SER A 329 2.58 30.27 -6.54
N SER A 330 1.32 29.91 -6.71
CA SER A 330 0.66 29.91 -8.03
C SER A 330 0.56 31.32 -8.62
N VAL A 331 0.36 32.31 -7.77
CA VAL A 331 0.27 33.73 -8.19
C VAL A 331 1.62 34.19 -8.72
N LEU A 332 2.73 33.77 -8.11
CA LEU A 332 4.08 34.08 -8.58
C LEU A 332 4.39 33.43 -9.92
N ASN A 333 3.73 32.29 -10.21
CA ASN A 333 4.01 31.44 -11.34
C ASN A 333 3.11 31.70 -12.55
N MET A 334 1.90 32.26 -12.33
CA MET A 334 0.90 32.48 -13.39
C MET A 334 1.33 33.48 -14.46
N TYR A 335 2.26 34.38 -14.16
CA TYR A 335 2.61 35.50 -15.03
C TYR A 335 4.01 35.41 -15.62
N ASP A 336 4.72 34.35 -15.33
CA ASP A 336 6.10 34.19 -15.79
C ASP A 336 6.24 33.01 -16.80
N ALA A 337 5.14 32.72 -17.53
CA ALA A 337 5.18 31.70 -18.58
C ALA A 337 6.19 32.05 -19.69
N ASP A 338 6.50 33.34 -19.87
CA ASP A 338 7.35 33.82 -20.94
C ASP A 338 8.60 34.60 -20.48
N ALA A 339 8.80 34.76 -19.17
CA ALA A 339 9.97 35.45 -18.63
C ALA A 339 10.68 34.62 -17.55
N PRO A 340 12.00 34.48 -17.61
CA PRO A 340 12.75 33.78 -16.58
C PRO A 340 12.68 34.55 -15.26
N PHE A 341 12.50 33.83 -14.19
CA PHE A 341 12.22 34.27 -12.82
C PHE A 341 13.14 35.37 -12.21
N PRO A 342 14.30 35.75 -12.70
CA PRO A 342 14.99 36.94 -12.17
C PRO A 342 14.32 38.27 -12.47
N ASN A 343 13.34 38.33 -13.34
CA ASN A 343 12.60 39.56 -13.66
C ASN A 343 11.28 39.73 -12.89
N ALA A 344 11.10 39.00 -11.79
CA ALA A 344 9.98 39.17 -10.88
C ALA A 344 9.70 40.62 -10.49
N GLY A 345 10.72 41.45 -10.42
CA GLY A 345 10.59 42.86 -10.17
C GLY A 345 9.85 43.64 -11.26
N SER A 346 9.94 43.25 -12.52
CA SER A 346 9.19 43.89 -13.62
C SER A 346 7.74 43.45 -13.69
N THR A 347 7.45 42.20 -13.36
CA THR A 347 6.09 41.65 -13.31
C THR A 347 5.27 42.28 -12.19
N TRP A 348 5.84 42.41 -11.01
CA TRP A 348 5.20 43.11 -9.87
C TRP A 348 4.87 44.57 -10.19
N ASN A 349 5.73 45.26 -10.90
CA ASN A 349 5.50 46.65 -11.30
C ASN A 349 4.47 46.79 -12.42
N THR A 350 4.28 45.75 -13.22
CA THR A 350 3.32 45.72 -14.36
C THR A 350 1.92 45.32 -13.90
N TYR A 351 1.82 44.50 -12.85
CA TYR A 351 0.55 44.00 -12.31
C TYR A 351 0.50 44.18 -10.78
N PRO A 352 0.26 45.39 -10.27
CA PRO A 352 0.32 45.70 -8.82
C PRO A 352 -0.67 44.87 -7.98
N GLY A 353 -1.81 44.42 -8.54
CA GLY A 353 -2.77 43.56 -7.83
C GLY A 353 -2.32 42.15 -7.56
N LEU A 354 -1.21 41.69 -8.14
CA LEU A 354 -0.66 40.34 -7.91
C LEU A 354 -0.12 40.18 -6.49
N MET A 355 0.53 41.19 -5.95
CA MET A 355 1.04 41.15 -4.59
C MET A 355 -0.09 41.08 -3.59
N ASP A 356 -1.18 41.78 -3.84
CA ASP A 356 -2.39 41.74 -3.00
C ASP A 356 -2.99 40.33 -3.04
N GLN A 357 -3.15 39.77 -4.23
CA GLN A 357 -3.65 38.39 -4.38
C GLN A 357 -2.75 37.35 -3.69
N TYR A 358 -1.42 37.49 -3.81
CA TYR A 358 -0.48 36.64 -3.10
C TYR A 358 -0.62 36.76 -1.58
N ASN A 359 -0.74 37.99 -1.08
CA ASN A 359 -0.89 38.24 0.34
C ASN A 359 -2.24 37.74 0.86
N ASP A 360 -3.34 37.92 0.11
CA ASP A 360 -4.67 37.41 0.46
C ASP A 360 -4.67 35.89 0.58
N LEU A 361 -4.04 35.18 -0.36
CA LEU A 361 -3.90 33.71 -0.29
C LEU A 361 -3.04 33.30 0.90
N LYS A 362 -1.93 34.02 1.16
CA LYS A 362 -1.06 33.73 2.29
C LYS A 362 -1.76 33.95 3.62
N ASP A 363 -2.54 35.03 3.73
CA ASP A 363 -3.33 35.33 4.93
C ASP A 363 -4.43 34.30 5.15
N MET A 364 -5.12 33.87 4.09
CA MET A 364 -6.05 32.74 4.15
C MET A 364 -5.36 31.46 4.68
N TRP A 365 -4.18 31.14 4.18
CA TRP A 365 -3.42 29.96 4.61
C TRP A 365 -2.89 30.08 6.05
N SER A 366 -2.74 31.28 6.60
CA SER A 366 -2.25 31.50 7.97
C SER A 366 -3.23 30.98 9.04
N THR A 367 -4.52 30.92 8.72
CA THR A 367 -5.56 30.45 9.66
C THR A 367 -5.90 28.97 9.45
N ALA A 368 -6.21 28.26 10.55
CA ALA A 368 -6.61 26.85 10.48
C ALA A 368 -7.88 26.64 9.65
N ALA A 369 -8.85 27.55 9.74
CA ALA A 369 -10.08 27.48 8.94
C ALA A 369 -9.83 27.81 7.46
N GLY A 370 -8.98 28.79 7.17
CA GLY A 370 -8.73 29.26 5.80
C GLY A 370 -7.98 28.24 4.94
N ARG A 371 -7.02 27.51 5.52
CA ARG A 371 -6.22 26.51 4.80
C ARG A 371 -6.88 25.14 4.62
N GLN A 372 -8.13 24.96 5.05
CA GLN A 372 -8.88 23.70 4.97
C GLN A 372 -9.99 23.77 3.90
N VAL A 373 -10.64 22.61 3.66
CA VAL A 373 -11.78 22.52 2.74
C VAL A 373 -12.90 23.44 3.20
N GLN A 374 -13.36 24.34 2.34
CA GLN A 374 -14.35 25.38 2.64
C GLN A 374 -15.80 24.86 2.44
N TRP A 375 -16.22 23.85 3.22
CA TRP A 375 -17.50 23.16 3.05
C TRP A 375 -18.70 24.10 2.92
N ASP A 376 -18.83 25.07 3.82
CA ASP A 376 -19.98 26.00 3.83
C ASP A 376 -20.04 26.84 2.56
N LYS A 377 -18.89 27.20 1.98
CA LYS A 377 -18.83 27.88 0.68
C LYS A 377 -19.29 26.97 -0.47
N LEU A 378 -18.89 25.68 -0.44
CA LEU A 378 -19.32 24.72 -1.47
C LEU A 378 -20.83 24.53 -1.46
N TYR A 379 -21.44 24.40 -0.28
CA TYR A 379 -22.89 24.37 -0.11
C TYR A 379 -23.56 25.64 -0.62
N ALA A 380 -23.08 26.82 -0.22
CA ALA A 380 -23.65 28.09 -0.65
C ALA A 380 -23.61 28.26 -2.17
N GLN A 381 -22.52 27.83 -2.82
CA GLN A 381 -22.38 27.89 -4.26
C GLN A 381 -23.35 26.94 -5.00
N ASN A 382 -23.54 25.72 -4.50
CA ASN A 382 -24.53 24.80 -5.05
C ASN A 382 -25.97 25.35 -4.89
N ILE A 383 -26.34 25.85 -3.69
CA ILE A 383 -27.66 26.42 -3.42
C ILE A 383 -27.91 27.63 -4.33
N ALA A 384 -26.92 28.50 -4.51
CA ALA A 384 -27.03 29.61 -5.45
C ALA A 384 -27.22 29.14 -6.90
N ASN A 385 -26.58 28.03 -7.29
CA ASN A 385 -26.68 27.45 -8.63
C ASN A 385 -28.04 26.80 -8.90
N ASN A 386 -28.76 26.33 -7.87
CA ASN A 386 -30.10 25.77 -7.97
C ASN A 386 -31.13 26.79 -8.57
N GLN A 387 -30.94 28.07 -8.29
CA GLN A 387 -31.82 29.15 -8.82
C GLN A 387 -31.81 29.23 -10.35
N TYR A 388 -30.77 28.69 -10.97
CA TYR A 388 -30.62 28.63 -12.43
C TYR A 388 -30.99 27.28 -13.03
N GLY A 389 -31.48 26.32 -12.20
CA GLY A 389 -31.82 24.97 -12.64
C GLY A 389 -30.59 24.20 -13.19
N LYS A 390 -29.40 24.47 -12.65
CA LYS A 390 -28.16 23.85 -13.10
C LYS A 390 -27.74 22.72 -12.15
N ASP A 391 -26.90 21.86 -12.65
CA ASP A 391 -26.32 20.74 -11.90
C ASP A 391 -25.39 21.19 -10.77
N ALA A 392 -25.18 20.32 -9.79
CA ALA A 392 -24.22 20.50 -8.72
C ALA A 392 -22.83 20.90 -9.27
N LEU A 393 -22.27 21.97 -8.74
CA LEU A 393 -20.88 22.38 -8.99
C LEU A 393 -19.90 21.50 -8.21
N TYR A 394 -20.28 21.14 -6.98
CA TYR A 394 -19.51 20.33 -6.06
C TYR A 394 -20.37 19.19 -5.50
N TYR A 395 -19.74 18.03 -5.33
CA TYR A 395 -20.41 16.86 -4.79
C TYR A 395 -19.39 15.92 -4.14
N LEU A 396 -19.86 15.07 -3.25
CA LEU A 396 -19.07 14.01 -2.66
C LEU A 396 -19.46 12.69 -3.31
N GLU A 397 -18.56 12.05 -4.01
CA GLU A 397 -18.71 10.69 -4.54
C GLU A 397 -18.11 9.65 -3.60
N GLU A 398 -18.58 8.42 -3.66
CA GLU A 398 -17.98 7.26 -3.01
C GLU A 398 -17.60 6.23 -4.07
N ARG A 399 -16.33 5.87 -4.12
CA ARG A 399 -15.76 4.90 -5.08
C ARG A 399 -15.70 3.54 -4.41
N HIS A 400 -16.33 2.55 -5.03
CA HIS A 400 -16.42 1.20 -4.53
C HIS A 400 -15.52 0.25 -5.32
N ASN A 401 -14.83 -0.64 -4.58
CA ASN A 401 -14.04 -1.74 -5.10
C ASN A 401 -14.40 -3.00 -4.33
N ASP A 402 -15.64 -3.46 -4.50
CA ASP A 402 -16.16 -4.61 -3.80
C ASP A 402 -15.68 -5.91 -4.46
N GLN A 403 -15.60 -7.00 -3.70
CA GLN A 403 -15.10 -8.26 -4.23
C GLN A 403 -15.77 -9.46 -3.58
N LEU A 404 -16.24 -10.41 -4.38
CA LEU A 404 -16.67 -11.72 -3.93
C LEU A 404 -15.65 -12.77 -4.39
N ALA A 405 -15.05 -13.48 -3.45
CA ALA A 405 -13.99 -14.44 -3.73
C ALA A 405 -14.26 -15.81 -3.10
N PHE A 406 -14.13 -16.85 -3.91
CA PHE A 406 -14.12 -18.26 -3.51
C PHE A 406 -12.72 -18.81 -3.67
N ARG A 407 -12.18 -19.44 -2.63
CA ARG A 407 -10.82 -19.96 -2.63
C ARG A 407 -10.79 -21.36 -2.04
N LEU A 408 -10.03 -22.23 -2.67
CA LEU A 408 -9.79 -23.60 -2.21
C LEU A 408 -8.27 -23.84 -2.18
N ALA A 409 -7.79 -24.41 -1.10
CA ALA A 409 -6.44 -24.96 -1.00
C ALA A 409 -6.54 -26.41 -0.53
N SER A 410 -5.79 -27.32 -1.14
CA SER A 410 -5.67 -28.69 -0.69
C SER A 410 -4.22 -29.11 -0.80
N VAL A 411 -3.59 -29.43 0.35
CA VAL A 411 -2.16 -29.72 0.45
C VAL A 411 -1.95 -31.04 1.17
N TRP A 412 -1.27 -31.96 0.51
CA TRP A 412 -0.79 -33.21 1.07
C TRP A 412 0.66 -33.04 1.54
N SER A 413 0.91 -33.32 2.81
CA SER A 413 2.24 -33.33 3.42
C SER A 413 2.59 -34.75 3.81
N GLN A 414 3.81 -35.18 3.48
CA GLN A 414 4.31 -36.53 3.71
C GLN A 414 5.72 -36.51 4.26
N ASP A 415 5.90 -37.03 5.47
CA ASP A 415 7.23 -37.42 5.98
C ASP A 415 7.62 -38.77 5.38
N ILE A 416 8.74 -38.79 4.67
CA ILE A 416 9.35 -39.95 4.08
C ILE A 416 10.42 -40.49 5.03
N LYS A 417 10.93 -41.66 4.82
CA LYS A 417 11.97 -42.26 5.70
C LYS A 417 13.16 -41.33 5.93
N GLY A 418 13.52 -41.15 7.18
CA GLY A 418 14.59 -40.26 7.60
C GLY A 418 14.07 -38.81 7.64
N ASP A 419 14.95 -37.87 7.38
CA ASP A 419 14.66 -36.41 7.45
C ASP A 419 14.23 -35.85 6.08
N GLN A 420 13.32 -36.57 5.40
CA GLN A 420 12.77 -36.18 4.10
C GLN A 420 11.29 -35.82 4.23
N HIS A 421 10.89 -34.74 3.58
CA HIS A 421 9.53 -34.24 3.62
C HIS A 421 9.09 -33.76 2.24
N LEU A 422 7.88 -34.13 1.84
CA LEU A 422 7.25 -33.75 0.58
C LEU A 422 5.90 -33.07 0.83
N ASN A 423 5.69 -31.97 0.17
CA ASN A 423 4.39 -31.31 0.07
C ASN A 423 3.97 -31.23 -1.39
N VAL A 424 2.72 -31.60 -1.66
CA VAL A 424 2.10 -31.41 -2.97
C VAL A 424 0.75 -30.76 -2.75
N GLY A 425 0.46 -29.69 -3.46
CA GLY A 425 -0.77 -28.97 -3.23
C GLY A 425 -1.33 -28.29 -4.47
N VAL A 426 -2.61 -27.92 -4.34
CA VAL A 426 -3.34 -27.13 -5.32
C VAL A 426 -4.04 -25.99 -4.64
N HIS A 427 -4.00 -24.81 -5.26
CA HIS A 427 -4.77 -23.64 -4.88
C HIS A 427 -5.64 -23.21 -6.06
N VAL A 428 -6.92 -22.94 -5.79
CA VAL A 428 -7.89 -22.44 -6.77
C VAL A 428 -8.54 -21.19 -6.22
N ASN A 429 -8.67 -20.18 -7.07
CA ASN A 429 -9.35 -18.94 -6.75
C ASN A 429 -10.31 -18.57 -7.89
N SER A 430 -11.51 -18.12 -7.54
CA SER A 430 -12.47 -17.52 -8.44
C SER A 430 -13.01 -16.25 -7.79
N THR A 431 -12.80 -15.11 -8.43
CA THR A 431 -13.12 -13.81 -7.87
C THR A 431 -13.88 -12.96 -8.87
N LYS A 432 -14.92 -12.28 -8.38
CA LYS A 432 -15.62 -11.21 -9.06
C LYS A 432 -15.35 -9.91 -8.30
N GLY A 433 -14.60 -8.98 -8.91
CA GLY A 433 -14.48 -7.58 -8.49
C GLY A 433 -15.63 -6.75 -9.05
N MET A 434 -16.20 -5.86 -8.27
CA MET A 434 -17.29 -4.96 -8.63
C MET A 434 -16.82 -3.53 -8.40
N HIS A 435 -16.68 -2.78 -9.48
CA HIS A 435 -16.13 -1.43 -9.47
C HIS A 435 -17.18 -0.43 -9.93
N TYR A 436 -17.59 0.45 -9.04
CA TYR A 436 -18.60 1.47 -9.33
C TYR A 436 -18.40 2.67 -8.43
N LYS A 437 -19.08 3.78 -8.73
CA LYS A 437 -19.17 4.90 -7.80
C LYS A 437 -20.61 5.28 -7.55
N THR A 438 -20.88 5.84 -6.37
CA THR A 438 -22.19 6.32 -5.95
C THR A 438 -22.12 7.79 -5.57
N MET A 439 -23.23 8.49 -5.71
CA MET A 439 -23.40 9.84 -5.20
C MET A 439 -23.55 9.77 -3.67
N LYS A 440 -22.57 10.27 -2.93
CA LYS A 440 -22.58 10.26 -1.45
C LYS A 440 -23.32 11.45 -0.87
N ASP A 441 -23.11 12.64 -1.45
CA ASP A 441 -23.71 13.89 -1.00
C ASP A 441 -23.65 14.93 -2.13
N MET A 442 -24.78 15.56 -2.42
CA MET A 442 -24.91 16.59 -3.46
C MET A 442 -24.58 18.00 -2.94
N LEU A 443 -24.14 18.14 -1.69
CA LEU A 443 -23.76 19.39 -1.02
C LEU A 443 -24.78 20.52 -1.22
N GLY A 444 -26.07 20.21 -1.05
CA GLY A 444 -27.18 21.17 -1.16
C GLY A 444 -27.63 21.46 -2.58
N ALA A 445 -27.15 20.78 -3.59
CA ALA A 445 -27.67 20.88 -4.95
C ALA A 445 -28.96 20.07 -5.14
N ASP A 446 -29.87 20.57 -5.97
CA ASP A 446 -31.15 19.93 -6.25
C ASP A 446 -31.09 18.87 -7.35
N GLN A 447 -30.09 18.96 -8.22
CA GLN A 447 -29.92 18.01 -9.33
C GLN A 447 -28.47 17.78 -9.75
N PHE A 448 -28.25 16.64 -10.38
CA PHE A 448 -27.00 16.27 -11.03
C PHE A 448 -27.33 15.28 -12.18
N HIS A 449 -26.76 15.50 -13.35
CA HIS A 449 -26.87 14.59 -14.48
C HIS A 449 -25.62 13.71 -14.61
N ASP A 450 -25.80 12.48 -15.06
CA ASP A 450 -24.71 11.51 -15.25
C ASP A 450 -23.88 11.80 -16.52
N TYR A 451 -23.30 12.99 -16.54
CA TYR A 451 -22.41 13.42 -17.61
C TYR A 451 -20.94 13.24 -17.20
N ASP A 452 -20.13 12.98 -18.21
CA ASP A 452 -18.69 13.06 -18.06
C ASP A 452 -18.22 14.51 -18.15
N SER A 453 -17.85 15.07 -17.00
CA SER A 453 -17.40 16.46 -16.90
C SER A 453 -16.18 16.79 -17.77
N TYR A 454 -15.32 15.79 -18.05
CA TYR A 454 -14.16 15.98 -18.92
C TYR A 454 -14.53 16.02 -20.40
N SER A 455 -15.55 15.28 -20.78
CA SER A 455 -16.03 15.25 -22.17
C SER A 455 -16.86 16.50 -22.53
N ILE A 456 -17.48 17.15 -21.57
CA ILE A 456 -18.30 18.36 -21.79
C ILE A 456 -17.48 19.46 -22.47
N SER A 457 -16.25 19.66 -22.05
CA SER A 457 -15.37 20.68 -22.63
C SER A 457 -14.90 20.35 -24.06
N ASP A 458 -14.78 19.07 -24.39
CA ASP A 458 -14.32 18.62 -25.70
C ASP A 458 -15.45 18.50 -26.71
N TYR A 459 -16.66 18.13 -26.29
CA TYR A 459 -17.77 17.78 -27.20
C TYR A 459 -19.05 18.62 -26.98
N GLY A 460 -19.14 19.37 -25.88
CA GLY A 460 -20.35 20.12 -25.50
C GLY A 460 -21.48 19.25 -24.91
N TYR A 461 -22.36 19.86 -24.11
CA TYR A 461 -23.42 19.15 -23.36
C TYR A 461 -24.38 18.30 -24.20
N ASN A 462 -24.61 18.67 -25.46
CA ASN A 462 -25.57 17.99 -26.34
C ASN A 462 -24.96 16.80 -27.09
N SER A 463 -23.71 16.47 -26.86
CA SER A 463 -23.04 15.37 -27.54
C SER A 463 -23.28 14.04 -26.84
N PRO A 464 -23.50 12.94 -27.61
CA PRO A 464 -23.56 11.61 -27.04
C PRO A 464 -22.28 11.21 -26.27
N GLN A 465 -21.14 11.79 -26.63
CA GLN A 465 -19.86 11.50 -25.99
C GLN A 465 -19.78 11.97 -24.52
N VAL A 466 -20.67 12.85 -24.07
CA VAL A 466 -20.71 13.28 -22.67
C VAL A 466 -21.50 12.34 -21.77
N GLN A 467 -22.26 11.41 -22.36
CA GLN A 467 -23.06 10.44 -21.59
C GLN A 467 -22.17 9.37 -20.99
N ASN A 468 -22.22 9.17 -19.67
CA ASN A 468 -21.60 8.03 -19.04
C ASN A 468 -22.34 6.72 -19.34
N ASP A 469 -23.64 6.80 -19.62
CA ASP A 469 -24.45 5.66 -20.04
C ASP A 469 -25.42 6.05 -21.18
N LEU A 470 -25.05 5.68 -22.41
CA LEU A 470 -25.89 5.90 -23.62
C LEU A 470 -27.22 5.14 -23.62
N ASP A 471 -27.35 4.08 -22.80
CA ASP A 471 -28.60 3.34 -22.69
C ASP A 471 -29.61 4.05 -21.77
N ASN A 472 -29.14 4.99 -20.96
CA ASN A 472 -29.93 5.85 -20.09
C ASN A 472 -29.45 7.31 -20.20
N PRO A 473 -29.62 7.96 -21.36
CA PRO A 473 -29.11 9.32 -21.56
C PRO A 473 -29.82 10.33 -20.66
N ASP A 474 -29.09 11.39 -20.31
CA ASP A 474 -29.58 12.51 -19.49
C ASP A 474 -30.12 12.06 -18.11
N ARG A 475 -29.61 10.95 -17.60
CA ARG A 475 -30.02 10.37 -16.33
C ARG A 475 -29.73 11.31 -15.16
N LYS A 476 -30.76 11.64 -14.38
CA LYS A 476 -30.61 12.36 -13.11
C LYS A 476 -30.18 11.42 -12.01
N ILE A 477 -29.21 11.87 -11.21
CA ILE A 477 -28.58 11.11 -10.14
C ILE A 477 -29.00 11.71 -8.80
N GLY A 478 -29.51 10.87 -7.92
CA GLY A 478 -29.76 11.15 -6.51
C GLY A 478 -28.70 10.53 -5.60
N VAL A 479 -28.76 10.88 -4.30
CA VAL A 479 -27.88 10.29 -3.29
C VAL A 479 -28.09 8.76 -3.21
N GLY A 480 -27.00 8.00 -3.31
CA GLY A 480 -27.00 6.54 -3.33
C GLY A 480 -27.00 5.92 -4.73
N ASP A 481 -27.32 6.68 -5.77
CA ASP A 481 -27.33 6.16 -7.15
C ASP A 481 -25.92 5.93 -7.66
N ARG A 482 -25.75 4.86 -8.46
CA ARG A 482 -24.53 4.59 -9.22
C ARG A 482 -24.44 5.52 -10.41
N PHE A 483 -23.28 6.06 -10.70
CA PHE A 483 -23.04 6.96 -11.83
C PHE A 483 -21.57 6.91 -12.30
N GLY A 484 -21.31 7.47 -13.46
CA GLY A 484 -19.97 7.64 -14.02
C GLY A 484 -19.39 6.36 -14.58
N TYR A 485 -19.23 5.30 -13.81
CA TYR A 485 -18.81 3.98 -14.25
C TYR A 485 -19.39 2.87 -13.38
N ASP A 486 -19.65 1.72 -14.02
CA ASP A 486 -20.02 0.47 -13.36
C ASP A 486 -19.49 -0.71 -14.19
N TYR A 487 -18.61 -1.52 -13.60
CA TYR A 487 -18.03 -2.68 -14.28
C TYR A 487 -17.59 -3.76 -13.28
N ASN A 488 -17.53 -4.98 -13.78
CA ASN A 488 -17.01 -6.14 -13.05
C ASN A 488 -15.65 -6.57 -13.64
N VAL A 489 -14.79 -7.13 -12.81
CA VAL A 489 -13.57 -7.83 -13.21
C VAL A 489 -13.63 -9.26 -12.67
N TYR A 490 -13.50 -10.23 -13.55
CA TYR A 490 -13.45 -11.64 -13.17
C TYR A 490 -12.01 -12.12 -13.26
N VAL A 491 -11.51 -12.72 -12.16
CA VAL A 491 -10.18 -13.31 -12.14
C VAL A 491 -10.29 -14.74 -11.62
N SER A 492 -9.84 -15.69 -12.41
CA SER A 492 -9.71 -17.09 -12.05
C SER A 492 -8.25 -17.48 -12.01
N LYS A 493 -7.81 -18.09 -10.91
CA LYS A 493 -6.41 -18.51 -10.72
C LYS A 493 -6.35 -19.95 -10.24
N PHE A 494 -5.49 -20.72 -10.87
CA PHE A 494 -5.14 -22.09 -10.47
C PHE A 494 -3.63 -22.15 -10.25
N GLN A 495 -3.19 -22.81 -9.19
CA GLN A 495 -1.78 -23.11 -8.94
C GLN A 495 -1.65 -24.53 -8.43
N GLY A 496 -0.78 -25.32 -9.07
CA GLY A 496 -0.30 -26.60 -8.56
C GLY A 496 1.14 -26.48 -8.14
N PHE A 497 1.54 -27.02 -7.00
CA PHE A 497 2.93 -26.94 -6.53
C PHE A 497 3.40 -28.21 -5.85
N ALA A 498 4.72 -28.40 -5.82
CA ALA A 498 5.40 -29.43 -5.05
C ALA A 498 6.66 -28.86 -4.40
N ASN A 499 6.86 -29.17 -3.10
CA ASN A 499 8.07 -28.81 -2.35
C ASN A 499 8.62 -30.09 -1.71
N TYR A 500 9.93 -30.31 -1.88
CA TYR A 500 10.64 -31.41 -1.25
C TYR A 500 11.80 -30.90 -0.42
N SER A 501 11.97 -31.44 0.76
CA SER A 501 13.12 -31.13 1.61
C SER A 501 13.76 -32.38 2.16
N ILE A 502 15.08 -32.34 2.30
CA ILE A 502 15.89 -33.41 2.89
C ILE A 502 16.92 -32.81 3.83
N VAL A 503 17.13 -33.49 4.97
CA VAL A 503 18.21 -33.18 5.90
C VAL A 503 19.02 -34.45 6.08
N LYS A 504 20.35 -34.39 5.90
CA LYS A 504 21.24 -35.53 6.09
C LYS A 504 22.57 -35.10 6.69
N GLY A 505 22.78 -35.45 7.94
CA GLY A 505 23.92 -34.93 8.69
C GLY A 505 23.86 -33.41 8.82
N GLY A 506 24.95 -32.73 8.49
CA GLY A 506 24.98 -31.26 8.45
C GLY A 506 24.38 -30.62 7.19
N PHE A 507 24.04 -31.43 6.19
CA PHE A 507 23.55 -30.96 4.89
C PHE A 507 22.01 -30.92 4.87
N ALA A 508 21.42 -29.85 4.33
CA ALA A 508 19.98 -29.78 4.03
C ALA A 508 19.73 -29.17 2.66
N ALA A 509 18.68 -29.64 2.00
CA ALA A 509 18.21 -29.12 0.72
C ALA A 509 16.70 -28.92 0.73
N VAL A 510 16.24 -27.85 0.12
CA VAL A 510 14.83 -27.56 -0.18
C VAL A 510 14.73 -27.29 -1.67
N ILE A 511 13.88 -28.05 -2.36
CA ILE A 511 13.58 -27.89 -3.78
C ILE A 511 12.08 -27.69 -3.93
N GLY A 512 11.66 -26.74 -4.74
CA GLY A 512 10.25 -26.46 -4.97
C GLY A 512 9.99 -26.11 -6.42
N GLY A 513 8.77 -26.38 -6.87
CA GLY A 513 8.30 -25.97 -8.18
C GLY A 513 6.79 -25.77 -8.18
N ASP A 514 6.30 -24.94 -9.08
CA ASP A 514 4.89 -24.70 -9.31
C ASP A 514 4.56 -24.50 -10.79
N ILE A 515 3.28 -24.65 -11.09
CA ILE A 515 2.65 -24.23 -12.34
C ILE A 515 1.40 -23.44 -11.99
N GLU A 516 1.18 -22.34 -12.68
CA GLU A 516 0.10 -21.40 -12.38
C GLU A 516 -0.62 -21.01 -13.67
N GLY A 517 -1.94 -20.99 -13.65
CA GLY A 517 -2.80 -20.47 -14.71
C GLY A 517 -3.64 -19.32 -14.19
N THR A 518 -3.72 -18.20 -14.91
CA THR A 518 -4.53 -17.05 -14.56
C THR A 518 -5.35 -16.61 -15.76
N GLY A 519 -6.68 -16.55 -15.59
CA GLY A 519 -7.62 -15.99 -16.55
C GLY A 519 -8.23 -14.70 -16.02
N MET A 520 -8.39 -13.69 -16.85
CA MET A 520 -9.04 -12.43 -16.48
C MET A 520 -9.95 -11.91 -17.59
N GLU A 521 -11.07 -11.30 -17.19
CA GLU A 521 -12.08 -10.71 -18.05
C GLU A 521 -12.68 -9.48 -17.39
N ARG A 522 -12.96 -8.43 -18.15
CA ARG A 522 -13.76 -7.28 -17.69
C ARG A 522 -15.16 -7.34 -18.32
N GLU A 523 -16.17 -6.93 -17.55
CA GLU A 523 -17.55 -6.78 -18.04
C GLU A 523 -18.04 -5.37 -17.67
N GLY A 524 -18.20 -4.52 -18.69
CA GLY A 524 -18.80 -3.20 -18.52
C GLY A 524 -20.32 -3.28 -18.38
N LEU A 525 -20.91 -2.56 -17.43
CA LEU A 525 -22.36 -2.52 -17.20
C LEU A 525 -23.00 -1.24 -17.74
N MET A 526 -22.23 -0.21 -18.04
CA MET A 526 -22.64 1.05 -18.67
C MET A 526 -22.07 1.17 -20.06
N ARG A 527 -22.84 1.75 -21.01
CA ARG A 527 -22.39 2.05 -22.37
C ARG A 527 -21.89 3.49 -22.43
N ASN A 528 -20.58 3.69 -22.26
CA ASN A 528 -19.96 5.00 -22.20
C ASN A 528 -19.93 5.68 -23.59
N GLY A 529 -20.31 6.94 -23.65
CA GLY A 529 -20.41 7.69 -24.91
C GLY A 529 -19.10 7.88 -25.66
N ARG A 530 -17.96 7.83 -24.98
CA ARG A 530 -16.63 7.92 -25.60
C ARG A 530 -16.14 6.59 -26.16
N ALA A 531 -16.71 5.49 -25.68
CA ALA A 531 -16.33 4.13 -26.02
C ALA A 531 -17.56 3.27 -26.29
N ALA A 532 -18.51 3.79 -27.09
CA ALA A 532 -19.84 3.22 -27.27
C ALA A 532 -19.85 1.73 -27.71
N ASP A 533 -18.87 1.33 -28.53
CA ASP A 533 -18.80 0.00 -29.12
C ASP A 533 -18.02 -1.02 -28.26
N PHE A 534 -17.26 -0.56 -27.25
CA PHE A 534 -16.33 -1.41 -26.50
C PHE A 534 -16.26 -1.10 -25.01
N SER A 535 -17.26 -0.42 -24.45
CA SER A 535 -17.38 -0.13 -23.01
C SER A 535 -18.28 -1.09 -22.26
N LYS A 536 -19.46 -1.41 -22.84
CA LYS A 536 -20.45 -2.34 -22.28
C LYS A 536 -20.21 -3.77 -22.75
N GLY A 537 -20.53 -4.74 -21.89
CA GLY A 537 -20.32 -6.16 -22.17
C GLY A 537 -18.91 -6.64 -21.83
N LYS A 538 -18.56 -7.80 -22.32
CA LYS A 538 -17.33 -8.51 -21.96
C LYS A 538 -16.15 -8.14 -22.85
N SER A 539 -14.97 -8.02 -22.23
CA SER A 539 -13.70 -7.75 -22.93
C SER A 539 -13.16 -8.93 -23.74
N GLY A 540 -13.74 -10.13 -23.56
CA GLY A 540 -13.03 -11.35 -23.87
C GLY A 540 -12.04 -11.71 -22.74
N GLN A 541 -11.51 -12.96 -22.79
CA GLN A 541 -10.63 -13.49 -21.76
C GLN A 541 -9.16 -13.39 -22.16
N ALA A 542 -8.32 -12.90 -21.26
CA ALA A 542 -6.87 -13.03 -21.35
C ALA A 542 -6.42 -14.19 -20.44
N TRP A 543 -5.62 -15.12 -20.97
CA TRP A 543 -5.09 -16.27 -20.26
C TRP A 543 -3.57 -16.22 -20.22
N PHE A 544 -3.03 -16.53 -19.04
CA PHE A 544 -1.60 -16.57 -18.77
C PHE A 544 -1.25 -17.91 -18.12
N LEU A 545 -0.20 -18.55 -18.60
CA LEU A 545 0.38 -19.74 -18.00
C LEU A 545 1.78 -19.35 -17.48
N GLY A 546 2.02 -19.60 -16.23
CA GLY A 546 3.27 -19.34 -15.54
C GLY A 546 3.69 -20.51 -14.68
N GLY A 547 4.68 -20.31 -13.87
CA GLY A 547 5.21 -21.27 -12.93
C GLY A 547 6.67 -21.01 -12.63
N GLY A 548 7.25 -21.77 -11.75
CA GLY A 548 8.62 -21.55 -11.31
C GLY A 548 9.30 -22.74 -10.67
N GLY A 549 10.55 -22.54 -10.33
CA GLY A 549 11.36 -23.50 -9.62
C GLY A 549 12.37 -22.83 -8.70
N LYS A 550 12.67 -23.46 -7.57
CA LYS A 550 13.61 -22.93 -6.57
C LYS A 550 14.38 -24.04 -5.88
N LEU A 551 15.58 -23.69 -5.47
CA LEU A 551 16.49 -24.58 -4.74
C LEU A 551 17.19 -23.81 -3.63
N GLN A 552 17.24 -24.38 -2.43
CA GLN A 552 18.11 -23.94 -1.35
C GLN A 552 18.97 -25.11 -0.88
N LEU A 553 20.26 -24.88 -0.74
CA LEU A 553 21.23 -25.81 -0.15
C LEU A 553 21.82 -25.16 1.08
N SER A 554 21.89 -25.89 2.17
CA SER A 554 22.53 -25.42 3.39
C SER A 554 23.43 -26.48 4.01
N TYR A 555 24.48 -26.02 4.69
CA TYR A 555 25.44 -26.89 5.40
C TYR A 555 25.73 -26.32 6.79
N THR A 556 25.43 -27.13 7.79
CA THR A 556 25.70 -26.80 9.20
C THR A 556 26.92 -27.56 9.68
N THR A 557 27.93 -26.86 10.18
CA THR A 557 29.15 -27.44 10.76
C THR A 557 29.51 -26.67 12.03
N GLY A 558 29.56 -27.39 13.16
CA GLY A 558 29.80 -26.78 14.45
C GLY A 558 28.76 -25.68 14.77
N ASN A 559 29.23 -24.47 14.96
CA ASN A 559 28.41 -23.30 15.26
C ASN A 559 28.03 -22.47 14.04
N HIS A 560 28.27 -22.96 12.84
CA HIS A 560 28.04 -22.26 11.59
C HIS A 560 26.98 -22.96 10.74
N THR A 561 26.11 -22.17 10.10
CA THR A 561 25.23 -22.61 9.02
C THR A 561 25.45 -21.70 7.82
N PHE A 562 25.82 -22.26 6.68
CA PHE A 562 25.92 -21.59 5.39
C PHE A 562 24.76 -22.03 4.52
N ALA A 563 24.14 -21.12 3.79
CA ALA A 563 23.11 -21.46 2.82
C ALA A 563 23.26 -20.63 1.55
N ILE A 564 22.98 -21.28 0.42
CA ILE A 564 22.83 -20.65 -0.88
C ILE A 564 21.46 -21.03 -1.45
N ALA A 565 20.81 -20.10 -2.13
CA ALA A 565 19.51 -20.34 -2.74
C ALA A 565 19.36 -19.56 -4.04
N GLY A 566 18.57 -20.12 -4.95
CA GLY A 566 18.20 -19.49 -6.20
C GLY A 566 16.85 -20.00 -6.70
N GLY A 567 16.14 -19.16 -7.44
CA GLY A 567 14.85 -19.50 -8.02
C GLY A 567 14.47 -18.59 -9.17
N TYR A 568 13.62 -19.14 -10.02
CA TYR A 568 13.00 -18.44 -11.13
C TYR A 568 11.50 -18.66 -11.07
N GLU A 569 10.73 -17.60 -11.38
CA GLU A 569 9.28 -17.61 -11.38
C GLU A 569 8.75 -16.76 -12.54
N SER A 570 7.68 -17.23 -13.17
CA SER A 570 6.93 -16.52 -14.19
C SER A 570 5.46 -16.45 -13.74
N GLN A 571 4.91 -15.25 -13.57
CA GLN A 571 3.55 -15.06 -13.10
C GLN A 571 2.79 -14.04 -13.93
N ALA A 572 1.45 -14.16 -13.97
CA ALA A 572 0.59 -13.25 -14.72
C ALA A 572 0.67 -11.82 -14.13
N PRO A 573 0.53 -10.77 -14.98
CA PRO A 573 0.33 -9.41 -14.49
C PRO A 573 -0.98 -9.34 -13.68
N THR A 574 -1.08 -8.39 -12.76
CA THR A 574 -2.32 -8.15 -12.02
C THR A 574 -3.40 -7.59 -12.94
N SER A 575 -4.67 -7.94 -12.72
CA SER A 575 -5.77 -7.40 -13.54
C SER A 575 -5.89 -5.89 -13.41
N TYR A 576 -5.50 -5.33 -12.26
CA TYR A 576 -5.44 -3.89 -12.02
C TYR A 576 -4.55 -3.14 -13.03
N ASN A 577 -3.45 -3.74 -13.47
CA ASN A 577 -2.51 -3.16 -14.43
C ASN A 577 -2.75 -3.65 -15.88
N SER A 578 -3.74 -4.51 -16.12
CA SER A 578 -3.92 -5.19 -17.41
C SER A 578 -4.89 -4.52 -18.36
N PHE A 579 -5.73 -3.62 -17.86
CA PHE A 579 -6.66 -2.84 -18.69
C PHE A 579 -6.16 -1.41 -18.86
N VAL A 580 -6.28 -0.88 -20.07
CA VAL A 580 -5.80 0.48 -20.41
C VAL A 580 -6.52 1.53 -19.59
N ALA A 581 -7.87 1.49 -19.58
CA ALA A 581 -8.73 2.42 -18.85
C ALA A 581 -9.99 1.68 -18.39
N ALA A 582 -9.85 0.83 -17.37
CA ALA A 582 -10.91 -0.08 -16.93
C ALA A 582 -12.25 0.61 -16.56
N ARG A 583 -12.21 1.88 -16.16
CA ARG A 583 -13.45 2.64 -15.87
C ARG A 583 -14.26 2.95 -17.12
N ILE A 584 -13.63 3.03 -18.28
CA ILE A 584 -14.25 3.51 -19.52
C ILE A 584 -14.52 2.37 -20.50
N HIS A 585 -13.51 1.51 -20.75
CA HIS A 585 -13.61 0.53 -21.85
C HIS A 585 -12.92 -0.81 -21.55
N ASN A 586 -13.15 -1.79 -22.43
CA ASN A 586 -12.77 -3.18 -22.29
C ASN A 586 -11.35 -3.53 -22.75
N ASN A 587 -10.58 -2.56 -23.28
CA ASN A 587 -9.31 -2.86 -23.95
C ASN A 587 -8.22 -3.25 -22.97
N PHE A 588 -7.55 -4.36 -23.27
CA PHE A 588 -6.33 -4.76 -22.59
C PHE A 588 -5.16 -3.87 -23.00
N VAL A 589 -4.19 -3.74 -22.14
CA VAL A 589 -2.90 -3.10 -22.40
C VAL A 589 -2.16 -3.87 -23.50
N ASN A 590 -1.51 -3.15 -24.41
CA ASN A 590 -0.68 -3.76 -25.45
C ASN A 590 0.55 -4.44 -24.84
N ASN A 591 0.99 -5.53 -25.46
CA ASN A 591 2.18 -6.28 -25.06
C ASN A 591 2.15 -6.84 -23.63
N LEU A 592 0.96 -7.16 -23.10
CA LEU A 592 0.84 -7.88 -21.83
C LEU A 592 1.60 -9.20 -21.87
N LYS A 593 2.43 -9.43 -20.88
CA LYS A 593 3.22 -10.63 -20.71
C LYS A 593 3.23 -11.03 -19.24
N ASN A 594 3.59 -12.28 -18.99
CA ASN A 594 3.99 -12.68 -17.64
C ASN A 594 5.21 -11.87 -17.20
N GLU A 595 5.17 -11.38 -15.98
CA GLU A 595 6.37 -10.90 -15.33
C GLU A 595 7.27 -12.07 -14.94
N GLN A 596 8.58 -11.81 -14.95
CA GLN A 596 9.61 -12.80 -14.70
C GLN A 596 10.42 -12.38 -13.47
N ILE A 597 10.70 -13.31 -12.58
CA ILE A 597 11.43 -13.07 -11.34
C ILE A 597 12.57 -14.05 -11.21
N LEU A 598 13.80 -13.55 -11.11
CA LEU A 598 14.98 -14.33 -10.78
C LEU A 598 15.50 -13.88 -9.41
N THR A 599 15.58 -14.78 -8.46
CA THR A 599 16.06 -14.48 -7.10
C THR A 599 17.23 -15.38 -6.73
N ALA A 600 18.26 -14.81 -6.10
CA ALA A 600 19.38 -15.54 -5.54
C ALA A 600 19.75 -14.95 -4.18
N GLN A 601 20.22 -15.78 -3.27
CA GLN A 601 20.75 -15.34 -1.97
C GLN A 601 21.81 -16.29 -1.44
N ALA A 602 22.70 -15.73 -0.60
CA ALA A 602 23.64 -16.49 0.20
C ALA A 602 23.59 -15.98 1.65
N SER A 603 23.61 -16.87 2.60
CA SER A 603 23.56 -16.50 4.01
C SER A 603 24.55 -17.28 4.85
N TRP A 604 25.02 -16.63 5.90
CA TRP A 604 25.85 -17.20 6.95
C TRP A 604 25.24 -16.89 8.31
N GLN A 605 24.90 -17.94 9.06
CA GLN A 605 24.39 -17.87 10.42
C GLN A 605 25.40 -18.52 11.37
N TRP A 606 25.56 -17.92 12.56
CA TRP A 606 26.51 -18.44 13.55
C TRP A 606 25.98 -18.28 14.98
N ARG A 607 26.58 -19.09 15.90
CA ARG A 607 26.32 -18.98 17.34
C ARG A 607 27.60 -19.28 18.11
N PHE A 608 28.18 -18.25 18.73
CA PHE A 608 29.41 -18.32 19.54
C PHE A 608 29.09 -17.97 20.99
N GLY A 609 28.76 -18.98 21.81
CA GLY A 609 28.39 -18.74 23.19
C GLY A 609 27.28 -17.69 23.33
N PRO A 610 27.57 -16.49 23.91
CA PRO A 610 26.58 -15.45 24.10
C PRO A 610 26.23 -14.65 22.84
N VAL A 611 26.98 -14.80 21.74
CA VAL A 611 26.78 -14.04 20.51
C VAL A 611 26.20 -14.95 19.43
N SER A 612 25.12 -14.50 18.80
CA SER A 612 24.54 -15.15 17.61
C SER A 612 24.23 -14.12 16.56
N GLY A 613 24.26 -14.54 15.30
CA GLY A 613 23.94 -13.64 14.21
C GLY A 613 23.69 -14.33 12.90
N LYS A 614 23.20 -13.57 11.95
CA LYS A 614 23.00 -13.98 10.56
C LYS A 614 23.27 -12.80 9.63
N PHE A 615 23.97 -13.06 8.54
CA PHE A 615 24.09 -12.18 7.39
C PHE A 615 23.54 -12.85 6.14
N THR A 616 22.85 -12.07 5.32
CA THR A 616 22.31 -12.53 4.02
C THR A 616 22.63 -11.49 2.95
N GLY A 617 23.33 -11.92 1.90
CA GLY A 617 23.45 -11.18 0.65
C GLY A 617 22.36 -11.66 -0.31
N TYR A 618 21.69 -10.75 -1.00
CA TYR A 618 20.61 -11.08 -1.91
C TYR A 618 20.70 -10.33 -3.23
N PHE A 619 20.15 -10.94 -4.28
CA PHE A 619 19.95 -10.37 -5.59
C PHE A 619 18.60 -10.84 -6.15
N THR A 620 17.80 -9.91 -6.65
CA THR A 620 16.55 -10.20 -7.38
C THR A 620 16.47 -9.34 -8.62
N LYS A 621 16.17 -9.96 -9.75
CA LYS A 621 15.78 -9.30 -10.99
C LYS A 621 14.32 -9.60 -11.25
N ASN A 622 13.51 -8.55 -11.45
CA ASN A 622 12.12 -8.65 -11.87
C ASN A 622 11.97 -7.86 -13.16
N TRP A 623 11.48 -8.50 -14.23
CA TRP A 623 11.35 -7.87 -15.55
C TRP A 623 10.06 -8.29 -16.26
N ASP A 624 9.76 -7.64 -17.40
CA ASP A 624 8.48 -7.71 -18.08
C ASP A 624 7.29 -7.29 -17.20
N VAL A 625 7.54 -6.49 -16.17
CA VAL A 625 6.50 -6.01 -15.26
C VAL A 625 5.63 -4.96 -15.98
N THR A 626 4.32 -5.05 -15.79
CA THR A 626 3.35 -4.04 -16.23
C THR A 626 2.95 -3.17 -15.05
N GLN A 627 3.11 -1.84 -15.20
CA GLN A 627 2.76 -0.86 -14.18
C GLN A 627 1.90 0.24 -14.77
N GLN A 628 0.80 0.59 -14.08
CA GLN A 628 -0.09 1.69 -14.48
C GLN A 628 -0.01 2.83 -13.46
N SER A 629 -0.02 4.05 -13.98
CA SER A 629 -0.15 5.29 -13.23
C SER A 629 -1.27 6.14 -13.81
N VAL A 630 -1.97 6.88 -12.98
CA VAL A 630 -3.04 7.78 -13.40
C VAL A 630 -2.71 9.21 -13.00
N ALA A 631 -3.06 10.16 -13.84
CA ALA A 631 -2.84 11.58 -13.56
C ALA A 631 -3.78 12.49 -14.35
N TYR A 632 -3.98 13.68 -13.82
CA TYR A 632 -4.50 14.78 -14.61
C TYR A 632 -3.36 15.43 -15.37
N LEU A 633 -3.52 15.58 -16.67
CA LEU A 633 -2.61 16.33 -17.52
C LEU A 633 -3.24 17.67 -17.86
N ASP A 634 -2.44 18.73 -17.80
CA ASP A 634 -2.82 20.02 -18.35
C ASP A 634 -2.96 19.93 -19.87
N PRO A 635 -3.70 20.86 -20.53
CA PRO A 635 -3.92 20.80 -21.96
C PRO A 635 -2.62 20.70 -22.74
N ILE A 636 -2.62 19.83 -23.74
CA ILE A 636 -1.46 19.54 -24.59
C ILE A 636 -1.54 20.39 -25.84
N GLY A 637 -0.54 21.25 -26.06
CA GLY A 637 -0.41 22.11 -27.25
C GLY A 637 -1.25 23.38 -27.22
N SER A 638 -0.85 24.37 -27.98
CA SER A 638 -1.45 25.70 -28.05
C SER A 638 -2.87 25.77 -28.61
N ASN A 639 -3.38 24.68 -29.17
CA ASN A 639 -4.71 24.59 -29.80
C ASN A 639 -5.69 23.69 -29.05
N ALA A 640 -5.29 23.07 -27.96
CA ALA A 640 -6.21 22.30 -27.13
C ALA A 640 -6.98 23.27 -26.24
N ALA A 641 -8.17 23.66 -26.67
CA ALA A 641 -9.09 24.40 -25.85
C ALA A 641 -9.35 23.61 -24.57
N GLY A 642 -8.66 23.97 -23.62
CA GLY A 642 -8.79 24.14 -22.25
C GLY A 642 -9.39 23.15 -21.34
N SER A 643 -9.19 21.85 -21.29
CA SER A 643 -9.54 21.11 -20.09
C SER A 643 -8.44 20.20 -19.59
N ASP A 644 -8.31 20.19 -18.26
CA ASP A 644 -7.53 19.19 -17.54
C ASP A 644 -8.01 17.81 -17.94
N ARG A 645 -7.10 16.93 -18.39
CA ARG A 645 -7.46 15.60 -18.89
C ARG A 645 -6.97 14.52 -17.94
N PHE A 646 -7.88 13.67 -17.54
CA PHE A 646 -7.52 12.46 -16.80
C PHE A 646 -6.94 11.43 -17.77
N SER A 647 -5.77 10.91 -17.42
CA SER A 647 -5.01 10.01 -18.28
C SER A 647 -4.52 8.78 -17.52
N TYR A 648 -4.32 7.71 -18.28
CA TYR A 648 -3.75 6.44 -17.83
C TYR A 648 -2.44 6.22 -18.58
N LEU A 649 -1.35 6.13 -17.84
CA LEU A 649 -0.04 5.78 -18.39
C LEU A 649 0.33 4.38 -17.93
N THR A 650 0.39 3.45 -18.88
CA THR A 650 0.81 2.08 -18.62
C THR A 650 2.20 1.84 -19.19
N MET A 651 3.12 1.41 -18.34
CA MET A 651 4.47 0.98 -18.69
C MET A 651 4.48 -0.55 -18.83
N THR A 652 5.06 -1.07 -19.94
CA THR A 652 5.27 -2.50 -20.18
C THR A 652 6.75 -2.79 -20.34
N GLY A 653 7.18 -3.98 -19.94
CA GLY A 653 8.59 -4.35 -19.97
C GLY A 653 9.43 -3.63 -18.91
N VAL A 654 8.83 -3.27 -17.79
CA VAL A 654 9.57 -2.65 -16.66
C VAL A 654 10.50 -3.68 -16.06
N GLU A 655 11.79 -3.32 -15.93
CA GLU A 655 12.79 -4.12 -15.22
C GLU A 655 13.22 -3.42 -13.94
N LYS A 656 13.23 -4.18 -12.83
CA LYS A 656 13.75 -3.74 -11.53
C LYS A 656 14.79 -4.72 -11.02
N ARG A 657 15.82 -4.21 -10.36
CA ARG A 657 16.83 -5.04 -9.66
C ARG A 657 16.93 -4.59 -8.22
N PHE A 658 16.94 -5.60 -7.36
CA PHE A 658 17.05 -5.46 -5.92
C PHE A 658 18.28 -6.26 -5.47
N TYR A 659 19.21 -5.63 -4.78
CA TYR A 659 20.41 -6.32 -4.28
C TYR A 659 20.97 -5.60 -3.06
N GLY A 660 21.60 -6.38 -2.19
CA GLY A 660 22.16 -5.82 -0.98
C GLY A 660 22.50 -6.85 0.07
N PHE A 661 22.71 -6.33 1.27
CA PHE A 661 23.02 -7.11 2.46
C PHE A 661 22.06 -6.75 3.58
N GLU A 662 21.67 -7.77 4.35
CA GLU A 662 20.85 -7.65 5.54
C GLU A 662 21.40 -8.56 6.62
N GLY A 663 21.21 -8.18 7.88
CA GLY A 663 21.65 -9.03 8.97
C GLY A 663 21.27 -8.54 10.34
N ALA A 664 21.41 -9.43 11.30
CA ALA A 664 21.19 -9.17 12.71
C ALA A 664 22.24 -9.88 13.56
N ILE A 665 22.64 -9.22 14.65
CA ILE A 665 23.52 -9.75 15.69
C ILE A 665 22.81 -9.58 17.03
N THR A 666 22.74 -10.63 17.81
CA THR A 666 22.29 -10.60 19.19
C THR A 666 23.45 -10.99 20.09
N TRP A 667 23.82 -10.13 21.01
CA TRP A 667 24.83 -10.38 22.04
C TRP A 667 24.19 -10.37 23.42
N LYS A 668 24.19 -11.50 24.08
CA LYS A 668 23.77 -11.67 25.47
C LYS A 668 24.95 -11.27 26.37
N ILE A 669 25.01 -9.98 26.75
CA ILE A 669 26.12 -9.41 27.54
C ILE A 669 26.17 -10.08 28.92
N ILE A 670 25.02 -10.16 29.57
CA ILE A 670 24.75 -10.95 30.77
C ILE A 670 23.37 -11.60 30.62
N ASP A 671 22.99 -12.46 31.55
CA ASP A 671 21.72 -13.19 31.46
C ASP A 671 20.48 -12.30 31.27
N ASN A 672 20.52 -11.13 31.87
CA ASN A 672 19.40 -10.18 31.85
C ASN A 672 19.53 -9.05 30.81
N LEU A 673 20.68 -8.88 30.17
CA LEU A 673 20.97 -7.79 29.25
C LEU A 673 21.42 -8.30 27.89
N LYS A 674 20.72 -7.88 26.85
CA LYS A 674 21.03 -8.19 25.45
C LYS A 674 21.23 -6.92 24.64
N LEU A 675 22.22 -6.96 23.76
CA LEU A 675 22.40 -6.00 22.68
C LEU A 675 21.91 -6.67 21.38
N ASN A 676 21.00 -5.99 20.68
CA ASN A 676 20.53 -6.37 19.36
C ASN A 676 20.96 -5.31 18.35
N VAL A 677 21.65 -5.75 17.32
CA VAL A 677 22.01 -4.89 16.19
C VAL A 677 21.44 -5.53 14.94
N LEU A 678 20.66 -4.77 14.19
CA LEU A 678 20.16 -5.23 12.89
C LEU A 678 20.30 -4.12 11.86
N GLY A 679 20.44 -4.50 10.60
CA GLY A 679 20.58 -3.53 9.54
C GLY A 679 20.42 -4.10 8.15
N THR A 680 20.15 -3.20 7.22
CA THR A 680 20.13 -3.45 5.79
C THR A 680 20.80 -2.32 5.04
N TYR A 681 21.53 -2.70 4.00
CA TYR A 681 22.08 -1.81 3.00
C TYR A 681 21.81 -2.42 1.62
N GLY A 682 20.92 -1.82 0.86
CA GLY A 682 20.51 -2.36 -0.43
C GLY A 682 20.31 -1.30 -1.50
N GLU A 683 20.09 -1.75 -2.71
CA GLU A 683 19.67 -0.98 -3.87
C GLU A 683 18.41 -1.60 -4.46
N ALA A 684 17.49 -0.75 -4.88
CA ALA A 684 16.30 -1.13 -5.63
C ALA A 684 16.15 -0.15 -6.80
N LYS A 685 16.53 -0.59 -8.00
CA LYS A 685 16.67 0.28 -9.17
C LYS A 685 15.87 -0.23 -10.36
N TYR A 686 15.36 0.73 -11.13
CA TYR A 686 14.87 0.48 -12.49
C TYR A 686 16.03 0.38 -13.47
N PHE A 687 15.92 -0.55 -14.41
CA PHE A 687 16.88 -0.76 -15.49
C PHE A 687 16.18 -0.64 -16.84
N GLY A 688 16.82 0.08 -17.77
CA GLY A 688 16.23 0.36 -19.08
C GLY A 688 15.08 1.37 -19.01
N ASN A 689 14.55 1.69 -20.17
CA ASN A 689 13.49 2.65 -20.38
C ASN A 689 12.27 1.90 -20.94
N PRO A 690 11.27 1.55 -20.10
CA PRO A 690 10.13 0.75 -20.51
C PRO A 690 9.28 1.46 -21.57
N LEU A 691 8.57 0.68 -22.37
CA LEU A 691 7.55 1.20 -23.29
C LEU A 691 6.40 1.79 -22.50
N ALA A 692 5.82 2.87 -23.02
CA ALA A 692 4.69 3.57 -22.44
C ALA A 692 3.49 3.56 -23.40
N GLN A 693 2.31 3.29 -22.84
CA GLN A 693 1.03 3.49 -23.50
C GLN A 693 0.24 4.51 -22.70
N LEU A 694 -0.14 5.61 -23.35
CA LEU A 694 -0.94 6.67 -22.76
C LEU A 694 -2.35 6.63 -23.35
N ALA A 695 -3.35 6.70 -22.46
CA ALA A 695 -4.75 6.78 -22.84
C ALA A 695 -5.45 7.87 -22.02
N TYR A 696 -6.44 8.51 -22.61
CA TYR A 696 -7.28 9.50 -21.93
C TYR A 696 -8.65 8.95 -21.59
N GLU A 697 -9.31 9.61 -20.65
CA GLU A 697 -10.75 9.50 -20.47
C GLU A 697 -11.56 10.26 -21.54
N GLY A 698 -11.00 11.03 -22.39
CA GLY A 698 -11.70 11.68 -23.50
C GLY A 698 -11.18 11.16 -24.84
N ASP A 699 -11.54 9.94 -25.19
CA ASP A 699 -10.90 9.25 -26.29
C ASP A 699 -11.19 9.86 -27.67
N ASN A 700 -10.35 10.80 -28.07
CA ASN A 700 -10.18 11.05 -29.48
C ASN A 700 -9.10 10.07 -29.97
N PRO A 701 -9.44 9.04 -30.77
CA PRO A 701 -8.48 8.04 -31.25
C PRO A 701 -7.26 8.64 -31.98
N THR A 702 -7.43 9.76 -32.63
CA THR A 702 -6.35 10.47 -33.30
C THR A 702 -5.38 11.09 -32.32
N VAL A 703 -5.89 11.69 -31.26
CA VAL A 703 -5.06 12.25 -30.17
C VAL A 703 -4.32 11.15 -29.45
N THR A 704 -5.01 10.07 -29.06
CA THR A 704 -4.40 8.92 -28.39
C THR A 704 -3.30 8.28 -29.25
N ALA A 705 -3.52 8.14 -30.56
CA ALA A 705 -2.51 7.61 -31.49
C ALA A 705 -1.30 8.54 -31.60
N ALA A 706 -1.51 9.85 -31.64
CA ALA A 706 -0.44 10.84 -31.66
C ALA A 706 0.37 10.84 -30.36
N MET A 707 -0.29 10.67 -29.24
CA MET A 707 0.35 10.65 -27.93
C MET A 707 1.23 9.40 -27.70
N ASN A 708 0.91 8.29 -28.32
CA ASN A 708 1.71 7.05 -28.21
C ASN A 708 2.93 7.03 -29.13
N LYS A 709 3.16 8.11 -29.88
CA LYS A 709 4.31 8.26 -30.76
C LYS A 709 4.96 9.62 -30.53
N TRP A 710 6.26 9.61 -30.42
CA TRP A 710 7.01 10.84 -30.52
C TRP A 710 7.32 11.14 -31.98
N VAL A 711 7.13 12.38 -32.38
CA VAL A 711 7.43 12.85 -33.77
C VAL A 711 8.69 13.71 -33.72
N ASN A 712 9.69 13.36 -34.50
CA ASN A 712 10.90 14.18 -34.59
C ASN A 712 10.52 15.57 -35.15
N PRO A 713 10.82 16.67 -34.44
CA PRO A 713 10.44 18.02 -34.88
C PRO A 713 11.12 18.45 -36.19
N VAL A 714 12.25 17.84 -36.55
CA VAL A 714 12.98 18.15 -37.80
C VAL A 714 12.59 17.21 -38.94
N ASN A 715 12.21 15.98 -38.62
CA ASN A 715 11.76 15.00 -39.60
C ASN A 715 10.50 14.27 -39.10
N ALA A 716 9.34 14.81 -39.44
CA ALA A 716 8.03 14.29 -39.01
C ALA A 716 7.76 12.83 -39.47
N ALA A 717 8.48 12.32 -40.44
CA ALA A 717 8.38 10.91 -40.84
C ALA A 717 9.06 9.94 -39.84
N ASN A 718 9.96 10.45 -38.99
CA ASN A 718 10.64 9.65 -38.00
C ASN A 718 9.84 9.63 -36.68
N THR A 719 9.02 8.62 -36.50
CA THR A 719 8.21 8.41 -35.32
C THR A 719 8.77 7.27 -34.47
N GLN A 720 8.80 7.46 -33.16
CA GLN A 720 9.27 6.46 -32.20
C GLN A 720 8.20 6.14 -31.17
N PRO A 721 8.15 4.92 -30.62
CA PRO A 721 7.23 4.59 -29.51
C PRO A 721 7.59 5.39 -28.26
N LEU A 722 6.56 5.78 -27.49
CA LEU A 722 6.77 6.41 -26.19
C LEU A 722 7.49 5.47 -25.23
N ARG A 723 8.42 6.04 -24.48
CA ARG A 723 9.12 5.37 -23.38
C ARG A 723 9.11 6.24 -22.14
N VAL A 724 9.27 5.62 -20.98
CA VAL A 724 9.55 6.31 -19.74
C VAL A 724 11.04 6.19 -19.43
N ILE A 725 11.71 7.32 -19.21
CA ILE A 725 13.15 7.37 -18.94
C ILE A 725 13.37 7.05 -17.46
N TYR A 726 13.45 5.76 -17.14
CA TYR A 726 13.54 5.26 -15.77
C TYR A 726 14.87 4.62 -15.44
N ASN A 727 15.78 4.45 -16.41
CA ASN A 727 17.06 3.82 -16.15
C ASN A 727 17.80 4.52 -15.00
N GLY A 728 18.16 3.76 -13.97
CA GLY A 728 18.85 4.26 -12.77
C GLY A 728 17.96 4.89 -11.70
N MET A 729 16.66 5.12 -11.93
CA MET A 729 15.71 5.55 -10.89
C MET A 729 15.58 4.46 -9.81
N ARG A 730 15.28 4.88 -8.59
CA ARG A 730 15.13 3.97 -7.45
C ARG A 730 13.66 3.82 -7.08
N VAL A 731 13.33 2.68 -6.52
CA VAL A 731 12.02 2.46 -5.88
C VAL A 731 11.88 3.45 -4.72
N GLY A 732 10.79 4.18 -4.69
CA GLY A 732 10.53 5.23 -3.70
C GLY A 732 9.84 4.74 -2.43
N SER A 733 9.71 5.66 -1.48
CA SER A 733 8.90 5.51 -0.26
C SER A 733 9.30 4.31 0.62
N THR A 734 10.58 4.00 0.68
CA THR A 734 11.16 3.04 1.64
C THR A 734 12.64 3.36 1.84
N PRO A 735 13.19 3.25 3.05
CA PRO A 735 14.62 3.41 3.26
C PRO A 735 15.38 2.23 2.66
N LEU A 736 16.38 2.52 1.83
CA LEU A 736 17.32 1.53 1.29
C LEU A 736 18.51 1.26 2.23
N THR A 737 18.65 2.09 3.27
CA THR A 737 19.56 1.89 4.40
C THR A 737 18.79 2.07 5.68
N ALA A 738 18.81 1.05 6.53
CA ALA A 738 18.24 1.11 7.87
C ALA A 738 19.12 0.32 8.83
N VAL A 739 19.41 0.92 9.99
CA VAL A 739 20.23 0.29 11.05
C VAL A 739 19.54 0.52 12.39
N SER A 740 19.46 -0.51 13.21
CA SER A 740 18.95 -0.41 14.58
C SER A 740 19.95 -0.96 15.58
N ILE A 741 20.08 -0.26 16.68
CA ILE A 741 20.86 -0.68 17.86
C ILE A 741 19.92 -0.64 19.05
N GLY A 742 19.66 -1.77 19.67
CA GLY A 742 18.73 -1.93 20.77
C GLY A 742 19.37 -2.61 21.98
N LEU A 743 19.01 -2.17 23.16
CA LEU A 743 19.36 -2.77 24.45
C LEU A 743 18.07 -3.27 25.12
N ASP A 744 18.01 -4.57 25.40
CA ASP A 744 16.90 -5.22 26.13
C ASP A 744 17.39 -5.66 27.50
N TYR A 745 16.72 -5.20 28.56
CA TYR A 745 17.02 -5.57 29.94
C TYR A 745 15.80 -6.17 30.63
N ASN A 746 15.96 -7.37 31.20
CA ASN A 746 14.87 -8.10 31.87
C ASN A 746 15.27 -8.45 33.28
N ILE A 747 14.49 -8.04 34.28
CA ILE A 747 14.73 -8.37 35.67
C ILE A 747 13.41 -8.51 36.44
N ASN A 748 13.24 -9.60 37.19
CA ASN A 748 12.11 -9.82 38.11
C ASN A 748 10.72 -9.47 37.53
N GLY A 749 10.49 -9.85 36.23
CA GLY A 749 9.23 -9.56 35.54
C GLY A 749 9.15 -8.18 34.86
N TRP A 750 10.14 -7.31 35.10
CA TRP A 750 10.30 -6.07 34.35
C TRP A 750 11.02 -6.30 33.03
N TYR A 751 10.59 -5.57 32.02
CA TYR A 751 11.21 -5.49 30.72
C TYR A 751 11.46 -4.03 30.36
N PHE A 752 12.67 -3.74 29.91
CA PHE A 752 13.09 -2.42 29.43
C PHE A 752 13.74 -2.59 28.07
N GLU A 753 13.40 -1.73 27.15
CA GLU A 753 14.02 -1.66 25.83
C GLU A 753 14.29 -0.22 25.45
N VAL A 754 15.47 0.04 24.92
CA VAL A 754 15.85 1.31 24.28
C VAL A 754 16.41 0.98 22.91
N ARG A 755 15.93 1.66 21.87
CA ARG A 755 16.40 1.50 20.49
C ARG A 755 16.74 2.83 19.88
N GLY A 756 17.84 2.85 19.11
CA GLY A 756 18.16 3.90 18.14
C GLY A 756 18.08 3.34 16.74
N ASN A 757 17.24 3.94 15.91
CA ASN A 757 16.99 3.52 14.53
C ASN A 757 17.48 4.62 13.58
N TYR A 758 18.44 4.32 12.73
CA TYR A 758 18.95 5.21 11.69
C TYR A 758 18.40 4.83 10.34
N TYR A 759 17.95 5.81 9.56
CA TYR A 759 17.40 5.63 8.22
C TYR A 759 18.08 6.58 7.24
N ASP A 760 18.35 6.09 6.04
CA ASP A 760 18.86 6.91 4.94
C ASP A 760 18.41 6.33 3.59
N ARG A 761 18.66 7.09 2.53
CA ARG A 761 18.36 6.74 1.14
C ARG A 761 16.88 6.41 0.90
N VAL A 762 16.00 7.25 1.49
CA VAL A 762 14.58 7.31 1.16
C VAL A 762 14.45 8.19 -0.08
N TYR A 763 14.01 7.60 -1.19
CA TYR A 763 13.78 8.32 -2.43
C TYR A 763 12.29 8.64 -2.59
N ILE A 764 11.98 9.80 -3.18
CA ILE A 764 10.62 10.18 -3.53
C ILE A 764 10.20 9.40 -4.78
N GLU A 765 8.97 8.92 -4.87
CA GLU A 765 8.51 8.19 -6.05
C GLU A 765 8.55 9.08 -7.28
N ALA A 766 9.28 8.63 -8.30
CA ALA A 766 9.41 9.36 -9.54
C ALA A 766 8.14 9.23 -10.38
N SER A 767 7.63 10.35 -10.89
CA SER A 767 6.51 10.33 -11.81
C SER A 767 6.93 9.83 -13.19
N PRO A 768 6.23 8.83 -13.76
CA PRO A 768 6.49 8.41 -15.13
C PRO A 768 6.10 9.48 -16.16
N TYR A 769 5.13 10.33 -15.84
CA TYR A 769 4.67 11.39 -16.72
C TYR A 769 5.74 12.45 -16.96
N THR A 770 6.54 12.81 -15.96
CA THR A 770 7.62 13.80 -16.08
C THR A 770 8.84 13.24 -16.81
N ARG A 771 8.84 11.94 -17.11
CA ARG A 771 9.96 11.24 -17.77
C ARG A 771 9.53 10.55 -19.06
N LEU A 772 8.41 10.96 -19.63
CA LEU A 772 8.00 10.50 -20.95
C LEU A 772 8.98 11.01 -22.00
N GLY A 773 9.45 10.12 -22.85
CA GLY A 773 10.38 10.44 -23.90
C GLY A 773 10.33 9.46 -25.04
N SER A 774 11.12 9.73 -26.06
CA SER A 774 11.44 8.78 -27.08
C SER A 774 12.85 9.02 -27.63
N VAL A 775 13.31 8.13 -28.42
CA VAL A 775 14.66 7.76 -28.30
C VAL A 775 15.29 7.33 -29.61
N LEU A 776 16.03 8.19 -30.23
CA LEU A 776 17.16 7.78 -31.06
C LEU A 776 18.20 8.89 -30.99
N ASP A 777 19.44 8.58 -30.72
CA ASP A 777 20.56 9.51 -30.91
C ASP A 777 20.87 9.72 -32.39
N ALA A 778 21.81 10.60 -32.68
CA ALA A 778 22.23 10.89 -34.07
C ALA A 778 22.82 9.67 -34.81
N ASN A 779 23.18 8.60 -34.07
CA ASN A 779 23.74 7.37 -34.62
C ASN A 779 22.71 6.23 -34.73
N GLY A 780 21.43 6.50 -34.40
CA GLY A 780 20.37 5.48 -34.39
C GLY A 780 20.36 4.60 -33.16
N SER A 781 21.14 4.92 -32.12
CA SER A 781 21.12 4.24 -30.83
C SER A 781 19.98 4.74 -29.95
N GLU A 782 19.51 3.88 -29.06
CA GLU A 782 18.40 4.23 -28.17
C GLU A 782 18.89 5.18 -27.05
N ALA A 783 18.46 6.43 -27.09
CA ALA A 783 18.70 7.44 -26.07
C ALA A 783 17.38 8.04 -25.56
N GLY A 784 17.26 8.53 -24.38
CA GLY A 784 16.02 9.05 -23.85
C GLY A 784 15.78 10.54 -24.21
N ARG A 785 14.53 10.91 -24.51
CA ARG A 785 14.11 12.29 -24.72
C ARG A 785 12.81 12.57 -23.99
N LEU A 786 12.76 13.67 -23.25
CA LEU A 786 11.50 14.16 -22.69
C LEU A 786 10.59 14.65 -23.81
N ASN A 787 9.33 14.26 -23.79
CA ASN A 787 8.35 14.74 -24.74
C ASN A 787 7.90 16.15 -24.31
N LYS A 788 8.34 17.17 -25.08
CA LYS A 788 8.05 18.57 -24.76
C LYS A 788 6.56 18.90 -24.75
N ASP A 789 5.74 18.12 -25.47
CA ASP A 789 4.30 18.37 -25.56
C ASP A 789 3.56 18.05 -24.25
N TYR A 790 4.22 17.37 -23.32
CA TYR A 790 3.63 17.00 -22.03
C TYR A 790 4.13 17.84 -20.85
N PHE A 791 5.44 18.15 -20.83
CA PHE A 791 6.04 18.69 -19.62
C PHE A 791 7.13 19.71 -19.87
N VAL A 792 7.39 20.03 -21.13
CA VAL A 792 8.62 20.71 -21.41
C VAL A 792 8.36 21.99 -22.18
N TYR A 793 8.80 23.06 -21.59
CA TYR A 793 9.16 24.27 -22.25
C TYR A 793 10.06 24.00 -23.46
N ASP A 794 9.99 24.85 -24.47
CA ASP A 794 10.97 24.85 -25.56
C ASP A 794 12.32 25.34 -24.99
N PRO A 795 13.31 24.47 -24.85
CA PRO A 795 14.56 24.83 -24.21
C PRO A 795 15.37 25.86 -25.01
N SER A 796 15.05 26.04 -26.30
CA SER A 796 15.70 27.04 -27.15
C SER A 796 15.27 28.48 -26.85
N GLN A 797 14.14 28.66 -26.17
CA GLN A 797 13.55 29.98 -25.89
C GLN A 797 13.84 30.51 -24.52
N VAL A 798 14.40 29.70 -23.64
CA VAL A 798 14.65 30.08 -22.23
C VAL A 798 16.13 30.31 -21.98
N VAL A 799 16.50 31.56 -21.70
CA VAL A 799 17.85 31.96 -21.31
C VAL A 799 17.83 32.41 -19.86
N ILE A 800 18.68 31.79 -19.01
CA ILE A 800 18.85 32.19 -17.63
C ILE A 800 20.11 33.05 -17.53
N ALA A 801 19.95 34.25 -17.05
CA ALA A 801 21.02 35.23 -16.94
C ALA A 801 22.20 34.70 -16.05
N GLY A 802 23.38 34.59 -16.64
CA GLY A 802 24.59 34.13 -15.97
C GLY A 802 24.82 32.60 -16.00
N GLU A 803 23.85 31.80 -16.44
CA GLU A 803 23.95 30.34 -16.43
C GLU A 803 23.82 29.68 -17.83
N GLY A 804 23.76 30.51 -18.86
CA GLY A 804 23.57 30.06 -20.23
C GLY A 804 22.12 29.71 -20.56
N ASN A 805 21.90 29.17 -21.73
CA ASN A 805 20.56 28.69 -22.11
C ASN A 805 20.23 27.36 -21.36
N VAL A 806 18.97 26.99 -21.37
CA VAL A 806 18.51 25.80 -20.66
C VAL A 806 19.13 24.51 -21.22
N PHE A 807 19.60 24.51 -22.46
CA PHE A 807 20.40 23.42 -23.01
C PHE A 807 21.71 23.21 -22.22
N GLN A 808 22.43 24.27 -21.92
CA GLN A 808 23.69 24.18 -21.19
C GLN A 808 23.45 23.70 -19.75
N GLN A 809 22.36 24.11 -19.14
CA GLN A 809 21.99 23.59 -17.83
C GLN A 809 21.49 22.16 -17.85
N ALA A 810 20.69 21.76 -18.84
CA ALA A 810 20.25 20.38 -19.00
C ALA A 810 21.44 19.45 -19.26
N GLU A 811 22.42 19.90 -20.05
CA GLU A 811 23.66 19.19 -20.28
C GLU A 811 24.45 18.99 -18.97
N ALA A 812 24.60 20.03 -18.18
CA ALA A 812 25.24 19.96 -16.85
C ALA A 812 24.52 19.05 -15.85
N LYS A 813 23.22 18.78 -16.06
CA LYS A 813 22.37 17.94 -15.21
C LYS A 813 22.07 16.56 -15.80
N GLY A 814 22.60 16.22 -16.99
CA GLY A 814 22.44 14.94 -17.64
C GLY A 814 21.10 14.72 -18.35
N GLY A 815 20.56 15.76 -19.01
CA GLY A 815 19.28 15.71 -19.73
C GLY A 815 19.36 15.53 -21.24
N ASN A 816 18.22 15.42 -21.93
CA ASN A 816 18.17 15.39 -23.37
C ASN A 816 18.19 16.79 -23.96
N VAL A 817 19.29 17.13 -24.61
CA VAL A 817 19.52 18.42 -25.23
C VAL A 817 19.66 18.19 -26.74
N TYR A 818 18.98 19.01 -27.53
CA TYR A 818 19.01 18.94 -28.99
C TYR A 818 19.58 20.24 -29.54
N ASP A 819 20.35 20.13 -30.63
CA ASP A 819 20.80 21.30 -31.37
C ASP A 819 19.63 21.92 -32.20
N THR A 820 19.90 23.05 -32.83
CA THR A 820 18.92 23.74 -33.70
C THR A 820 18.48 22.92 -34.90
N ASN A 821 19.19 21.85 -35.24
CA ASN A 821 18.86 20.92 -36.30
C ASN A 821 18.09 19.70 -35.82
N GLY A 822 17.81 19.62 -34.49
CA GLY A 822 17.10 18.50 -33.87
C GLY A 822 17.97 17.26 -33.64
N ASN A 823 19.28 17.37 -33.72
CA ASN A 823 20.18 16.30 -33.35
C ASN A 823 20.31 16.25 -31.80
N LEU A 824 20.28 15.05 -31.24
CA LEU A 824 20.46 14.85 -29.83
C LEU A 824 21.91 15.21 -29.45
N LEU A 825 22.09 16.20 -28.60
CA LEU A 825 23.39 16.60 -28.05
C LEU A 825 23.69 15.93 -26.72
N ALA A 826 22.67 15.79 -25.87
CA ALA A 826 22.78 15.18 -24.55
C ALA A 826 21.42 14.65 -24.08
N SER A 827 21.42 13.70 -23.17
CA SER A 827 20.22 13.06 -22.59
C SER A 827 19.92 13.49 -21.19
N TYR A 828 18.69 13.93 -20.91
CA TYR A 828 18.23 14.33 -19.59
C TYR A 828 16.96 13.61 -19.15
N ALA A 829 16.99 13.07 -17.93
CA ALA A 829 15.81 12.79 -17.16
C ALA A 829 15.90 13.55 -15.82
N PRO A 830 14.81 14.14 -15.31
CA PRO A 830 14.83 14.81 -14.01
C PRO A 830 15.40 13.87 -12.95
N GLY A 831 16.37 14.40 -12.16
CA GLY A 831 16.95 13.62 -11.08
C GLY A 831 15.90 13.28 -10.03
N GLN A 832 16.00 12.10 -9.44
CA GLN A 832 15.11 11.68 -8.36
C GLN A 832 15.51 12.32 -7.04
N GLU A 833 14.55 12.88 -6.32
CA GLU A 833 14.77 13.44 -5.00
C GLU A 833 15.08 12.37 -3.98
N LYS A 834 16.12 12.62 -3.14
CA LYS A 834 16.48 11.81 -1.98
C LYS A 834 16.17 12.62 -0.72
N ALA A 835 15.42 12.06 0.20
CA ALA A 835 15.18 12.64 1.52
C ALA A 835 16.43 12.57 2.39
N LYS A 836 16.55 13.52 3.32
CA LYS A 836 17.64 13.55 4.31
C LYS A 836 17.43 12.41 5.31
N GLY A 837 18.50 11.65 5.57
CA GLY A 837 18.50 10.59 6.58
C GLY A 837 18.48 11.15 8.03
N GLY A 838 18.16 10.28 8.99
CA GLY A 838 18.10 10.68 10.39
C GLY A 838 17.82 9.53 11.35
N TRP A 839 17.80 9.86 12.64
CA TRP A 839 17.60 8.95 13.75
C TRP A 839 16.18 9.09 14.33
N ILE A 840 15.60 7.96 14.73
CA ILE A 840 14.44 7.84 15.61
C ILE A 840 14.86 7.01 16.81
N PHE A 841 14.48 7.44 18.01
CA PHE A 841 14.76 6.72 19.24
C PHE A 841 13.47 6.29 19.90
N ASP A 842 13.40 5.02 20.29
CA ASP A 842 12.24 4.39 20.89
C ASP A 842 12.59 3.84 22.27
N PHE A 843 11.60 3.85 23.16
CA PHE A 843 11.70 3.33 24.52
C PHE A 843 10.48 2.48 24.83
N SER A 844 10.69 1.35 25.50
CA SER A 844 9.61 0.49 25.97
C SER A 844 9.90 0.01 27.40
N ILE A 845 8.87 0.02 28.22
CA ILE A 845 8.90 -0.54 29.59
C ILE A 845 7.65 -1.37 29.84
N GLY A 846 7.82 -2.54 30.44
CA GLY A 846 6.70 -3.39 30.77
C GLY A 846 6.94 -4.19 32.07
N HIS A 847 5.85 -4.60 32.69
CA HIS A 847 5.89 -5.49 33.83
C HIS A 847 4.81 -6.55 33.76
N GLN A 848 5.18 -7.78 34.11
CA GLN A 848 4.27 -8.91 34.26
C GLN A 848 4.00 -9.19 35.73
N PHE A 849 2.76 -8.96 36.15
CA PHE A 849 2.28 -9.32 37.49
C PHE A 849 1.67 -10.71 37.46
N ARG A 850 2.20 -11.62 38.25
CA ARG A 850 1.58 -12.93 38.53
C ARG A 850 0.63 -12.78 39.68
N LEU A 851 -0.65 -12.90 39.44
CA LEU A 851 -1.72 -12.77 40.43
C LEU A 851 -2.16 -14.14 40.93
N ASN A 852 -2.88 -14.17 42.02
CA ASN A 852 -3.44 -15.40 42.58
C ASN A 852 -4.31 -16.17 41.57
N ARG A 853 -4.37 -17.50 41.68
CA ARG A 853 -5.15 -18.42 40.82
C ARG A 853 -4.70 -18.45 39.35
N GLY A 854 -3.39 -18.33 39.07
CA GLY A 854 -2.86 -18.44 37.72
C GLY A 854 -3.15 -17.25 36.78
N ARG A 855 -3.71 -16.14 37.30
CA ARG A 855 -3.97 -14.92 36.54
C ARG A 855 -2.68 -14.18 36.27
N VAL A 856 -2.61 -13.57 35.11
CA VAL A 856 -1.45 -12.79 34.68
C VAL A 856 -1.93 -11.43 34.17
N LEU A 857 -1.37 -10.36 34.76
CA LEU A 857 -1.58 -8.99 34.30
C LEU A 857 -0.28 -8.48 33.67
N ASN A 858 -0.33 -8.11 32.41
CA ASN A 858 0.78 -7.46 31.72
C ASN A 858 0.45 -5.99 31.50
N VAL A 859 1.36 -5.12 31.90
CA VAL A 859 1.29 -3.67 31.62
C VAL A 859 2.52 -3.30 30.82
N ASN A 860 2.34 -2.63 29.69
CA ASN A 860 3.41 -2.21 28.81
C ASN A 860 3.16 -0.78 28.31
N LEU A 861 4.18 0.06 28.43
CA LEU A 861 4.24 1.41 27.86
C LEU A 861 5.36 1.44 26.84
N GLN A 862 5.01 1.84 25.62
CA GLN A 862 5.94 2.09 24.55
C GLN A 862 5.87 3.57 24.17
N ILE A 863 7.02 4.19 23.98
CA ILE A 863 7.17 5.55 23.49
C ILE A 863 8.04 5.50 22.24
N ASN A 864 7.45 5.77 21.09
CA ASN A 864 8.17 5.86 19.84
C ASN A 864 8.58 7.31 19.57
N ASN A 865 9.73 7.46 18.93
CA ASN A 865 10.28 8.76 18.59
C ASN A 865 10.34 9.71 19.81
N PHE A 866 10.92 9.24 20.94
CA PHE A 866 10.92 10.01 22.17
C PHE A 866 11.76 11.31 22.07
N THR A 867 12.65 11.42 21.08
CA THR A 867 13.35 12.66 20.74
C THR A 867 12.52 13.62 19.89
N ASN A 868 11.31 13.22 19.52
CA ASN A 868 10.35 14.00 18.74
C ASN A 868 10.92 14.55 17.41
N ASN A 869 11.62 13.70 16.66
CA ASN A 869 12.11 14.07 15.33
C ASN A 869 10.96 14.14 14.33
N THR A 870 10.47 15.32 14.01
CA THR A 870 9.35 15.59 13.10
C THR A 870 9.79 15.94 11.68
N ASN A 871 11.11 15.91 11.38
CA ASN A 871 11.68 16.36 10.11
C ASN A 871 12.07 15.19 9.18
N LEU A 872 11.79 13.95 9.58
CA LEU A 872 12.19 12.78 8.82
C LEU A 872 11.09 12.40 7.82
N LYS A 873 11.38 12.55 6.53
CA LYS A 873 10.47 12.14 5.45
C LYS A 873 10.46 10.62 5.33
N THR A 874 9.26 10.02 5.38
CA THR A 874 9.08 8.56 5.20
C THR A 874 8.88 8.17 3.74
N GLY A 875 8.59 9.13 2.87
CA GLY A 875 8.35 8.96 1.46
C GLY A 875 7.66 10.16 0.85
N GLY A 876 7.14 9.97 -0.32
CA GLY A 876 6.44 10.97 -1.09
C GLY A 876 6.42 10.62 -2.56
N TYR A 877 5.79 11.46 -3.37
CA TYR A 877 5.71 11.29 -4.81
C TYR A 877 5.77 12.64 -5.53
N GLU A 878 6.32 12.65 -6.73
CA GLU A 878 6.32 13.80 -7.61
C GLU A 878 4.89 14.05 -8.11
N GLN A 879 4.49 15.31 -8.16
CA GLN A 879 3.24 15.69 -8.80
C GLN A 879 3.33 15.56 -10.31
N ASN A 880 2.20 15.25 -10.93
CA ASN A 880 2.10 15.11 -12.37
C ASN A 880 1.68 16.40 -13.08
N ARG A 881 1.31 17.43 -12.33
CA ARG A 881 0.94 18.75 -12.86
C ARG A 881 2.11 19.70 -12.74
N THR A 882 2.68 20.08 -13.88
CA THR A 882 3.93 20.83 -13.94
C THR A 882 3.93 21.96 -14.95
N LYS A 883 2.79 22.23 -15.59
CA LYS A 883 2.72 23.11 -16.77
C LYS A 883 3.29 24.52 -16.55
N GLU A 884 3.14 25.08 -15.35
CA GLU A 884 3.47 26.48 -15.09
C GLU A 884 4.91 26.68 -14.60
N ASN A 885 5.62 25.60 -14.24
CA ASN A 885 6.96 25.64 -13.69
C ASN A 885 7.79 24.42 -14.00
N SER A 886 7.64 23.90 -15.16
CA SER A 886 8.25 22.63 -15.59
C SER A 886 9.75 22.53 -15.37
N GLN A 887 10.47 23.65 -15.29
CA GLN A 887 11.92 23.64 -15.30
C GLN A 887 12.56 23.42 -13.93
N TYR A 888 11.99 24.00 -12.89
CA TYR A 888 12.69 24.18 -11.62
C TYR A 888 12.01 23.55 -10.42
N VAL A 889 10.81 23.00 -10.60
CA VAL A 889 9.87 22.84 -9.49
C VAL A 889 9.49 21.39 -9.22
N PHE A 890 9.99 20.41 -9.95
CA PHE A 890 9.71 19.00 -9.65
C PHE A 890 9.94 18.67 -8.17
N LYS A 891 11.01 19.20 -7.57
CA LYS A 891 11.29 19.02 -6.13
C LYS A 891 10.38 19.84 -5.24
N LYS A 892 9.94 21.03 -5.65
CA LYS A 892 9.09 21.91 -4.84
C LYS A 892 7.63 21.52 -4.86
N ASN A 893 7.18 20.82 -5.90
CA ASN A 893 5.80 20.34 -6.07
C ASN A 893 5.59 18.89 -5.66
N SER A 894 6.61 18.21 -5.16
CA SER A 894 6.44 16.86 -4.63
C SER A 894 5.59 16.90 -3.36
N PHE A 895 4.77 15.86 -3.19
CA PHE A 895 4.05 15.60 -1.97
C PHE A 895 4.87 14.70 -1.06
N TYR A 896 4.83 14.95 0.25
CA TYR A 896 5.64 14.24 1.23
C TYR A 896 4.80 13.68 2.37
N TRP A 897 5.30 12.61 2.98
CA TRP A 897 4.89 12.13 4.29
C TRP A 897 6.06 12.20 5.24
N TYR A 898 5.77 12.49 6.50
CA TYR A 898 6.74 12.56 7.58
C TYR A 898 6.51 11.46 8.61
N ALA A 899 7.57 11.08 9.32
CA ALA A 899 7.47 10.16 10.44
C ALA A 899 6.60 10.77 11.54
N ASN A 900 5.85 9.93 12.23
CA ASN A 900 5.01 10.38 13.34
C ASN A 900 5.89 11.05 14.42
N ALA A 901 5.38 12.13 15.01
CA ALA A 901 5.92 12.76 16.21
C ALA A 901 6.01 11.76 17.37
N LEU A 902 6.51 12.21 18.52
CA LEU A 902 6.47 11.42 19.73
C LEU A 902 5.08 10.82 19.92
N ASN A 903 5.03 9.51 19.98
CA ASN A 903 3.79 8.79 20.21
C ASN A 903 3.97 7.72 21.29
N ALA A 904 2.92 7.56 22.10
CA ALA A 904 2.90 6.64 23.20
C ALA A 904 1.79 5.58 23.00
N PHE A 905 2.06 4.38 23.48
CA PHE A 905 1.14 3.26 23.49
C PHE A 905 1.18 2.57 24.86
N LEU A 906 0.13 2.74 25.64
CA LEU A 906 -0.05 2.02 26.90
C LEU A 906 -0.99 0.85 26.68
N ASN A 907 -0.56 -0.35 27.05
CA ASN A 907 -1.33 -1.56 26.88
C ASN A 907 -1.39 -2.37 28.18
N VAL A 908 -2.59 -2.73 28.56
CA VAL A 908 -2.88 -3.51 29.78
C VAL A 908 -3.64 -4.77 29.38
N ASN A 909 -3.10 -5.94 29.66
CA ASN A 909 -3.71 -7.22 29.35
C ASN A 909 -3.86 -8.08 30.61
N LEU A 910 -5.07 -8.51 30.88
CA LEU A 910 -5.39 -9.46 31.95
C LEU A 910 -5.79 -10.80 31.32
N ARG A 911 -5.14 -11.87 31.77
CA ARG A 911 -5.46 -13.26 31.43
C ARG A 911 -5.87 -14.04 32.69
N PHE A 912 -6.95 -14.85 32.55
CA PHE A 912 -7.46 -15.65 33.65
C PHE A 912 -8.21 -16.87 33.17
#